data_56e89623da9b3c25fb0434b9ad076710
#
_entry.id   56e89623da9b3c25fb0434b9ad076710
#
_cell.length_a   1.000
_cell.length_b   1.000
_cell.length_c   1.000
_cell.angle_alpha   90.00
_cell.angle_beta   90.00
_cell.angle_gamma   90.00
#
_symmetry.space_group_name_H-M   'P 1'
#
loop_
_entity.id
_entity.type
_entity.pdbx_description
1 polymer ?
#
loop_
_entity_poly.entity_id
_entity_poly.type
_entity_poly.pdbx_seq_one_letter_code
_entity_poly.pdbx_strand_id
1 'polypeptide(L)'
;MDEQLKQSALAYHQNPKPGKISVTPTKPLSNQLDLSLAYSPGVAAACMAIYEEPLDAQKYTSRGNLVGVITNGTAVLGLGNIGPLAAKPVMEGKGCLFKKFAGIDVFDIELNESDPDKLVEAIAMLEPTLGGINLEDIKAPECFYIEKKLRERMKIPVFHDDQHGTAIIASAAILNGLKVVGKKLDEVKLVCSGAGAAAIACLDLLVNLGLSKQNILVADSKGVIYEGRGNLDPSKERYAANSDARTLADAIRGADVFLGCSSAGVLKPEMVAEMGTQPLILALANPEPEIRPEEAKKVRPDCIIATGRSDYPNQVNNVLCFPFIFRGALDVGATTITEEMKLACVRAIAELAEETDQGDEVAKAYEGHSLEFGPEYLIPKPFDPRLIIKIAPAVAQAAMDSGVATRPIKNMDAYREELGTTVYRTGMVMRPVFAAAKSEPARIVFAEGEDERVLRAAQFVLLEKIAKPILVGRPSVIEMRLKKVGSKLKCGEDFEVVDPEDDPRYQQCWQAYHELGAREGVTPDVAKAAMRKFNTLIGAILVRLGEADGMICGMIGQYHTHLNFIEQVLGKAENVQNFAAMNLLMLPGRNLFICDTYVNETPTAEQLADMTMLASREIEKFGITPKVALLSNSNFGSAPSSSSQRMAAARKLIAERAPSLEIDGEMHGDAALSEAVRKAAFPGTTLTGEANLLIMPNVEAANITYNLLKMVGGEGVTVGPFLLGAEKPVHILTPAATVRRIINMTAVASANARKKVNAQ
;
A
#
# COMPACT_ATOMS: atom_id res chain seq x y z
N MET A 1 15.43 -24.30 14.58
CA MET A 1 13.99 -23.92 14.41
C MET A 1 13.25 -24.51 15.60
N ASP A 2 12.46 -23.69 16.29
CA ASP A 2 11.60 -24.16 17.39
C ASP A 2 10.57 -25.15 16.85
N GLU A 3 10.28 -26.23 17.62
CA GLU A 3 9.36 -27.29 17.18
C GLU A 3 7.93 -26.77 16.94
N GLN A 4 7.48 -25.77 17.72
CA GLN A 4 6.18 -25.15 17.55
C GLN A 4 6.10 -24.37 16.21
N LEU A 5 7.15 -23.64 15.87
CA LEU A 5 7.23 -22.93 14.58
C LEU A 5 7.27 -23.94 13.41
N LYS A 6 7.97 -25.05 13.56
CA LYS A 6 8.03 -26.11 12.55
C LYS A 6 6.65 -26.72 12.28
N GLN A 7 5.89 -27.06 13.34
CA GLN A 7 4.55 -27.62 13.21
C GLN A 7 3.58 -26.60 12.58
N SER A 8 3.66 -25.34 12.99
CA SER A 8 2.85 -24.25 12.40
C SER A 8 3.15 -24.06 10.91
N ALA A 9 4.42 -24.11 10.51
CA ALA A 9 4.83 -23.99 9.12
C ALA A 9 4.31 -25.16 8.26
N LEU A 10 4.42 -26.40 8.76
CA LEU A 10 3.88 -27.58 8.06
C LEU A 10 2.35 -27.48 7.90
N ALA A 11 1.65 -27.11 8.96
CA ALA A 11 0.20 -26.90 8.91
C ALA A 11 -0.21 -25.79 7.91
N TYR A 12 0.55 -24.69 7.86
CA TYR A 12 0.32 -23.60 6.89
C TYR A 12 0.46 -24.07 5.43
N HIS A 13 1.44 -24.94 5.14
CA HIS A 13 1.64 -25.44 3.77
C HIS A 13 0.60 -26.51 3.37
N GLN A 14 0.00 -27.19 4.35
CA GLN A 14 -0.95 -28.28 4.12
C GLN A 14 -2.41 -27.80 4.06
N ASN A 15 -2.78 -26.79 4.83
CA ASN A 15 -4.19 -26.39 5.06
C ASN A 15 -4.50 -24.99 4.52
N PRO A 16 -5.77 -24.72 4.04
CA PRO A 16 -6.88 -25.67 3.84
C PRO A 16 -6.70 -26.54 2.59
N LYS A 17 -5.74 -26.22 1.73
CA LYS A 17 -5.30 -27.00 0.55
C LYS A 17 -3.79 -27.05 0.53
N PRO A 18 -3.18 -28.17 0.08
CA PRO A 18 -1.75 -28.22 -0.11
C PRO A 18 -1.25 -27.18 -1.12
N GLY A 19 -0.08 -26.61 -0.85
CA GLY A 19 0.52 -25.56 -1.67
C GLY A 19 0.00 -24.15 -1.33
N LYS A 20 0.61 -23.14 -1.95
CA LYS A 20 0.34 -21.72 -1.69
C LYS A 20 -0.18 -20.96 -2.91
N ILE A 21 -0.16 -21.57 -4.08
CA ILE A 21 -0.60 -20.96 -5.34
C ILE A 21 -1.73 -21.76 -5.97
N SER A 22 -2.53 -21.08 -6.80
CA SER A 22 -3.55 -21.71 -7.65
C SER A 22 -3.64 -20.95 -8.96
N VAL A 23 -3.98 -21.66 -10.04
CA VAL A 23 -4.27 -21.07 -11.35
C VAL A 23 -5.78 -20.94 -11.49
N THR A 24 -6.28 -19.71 -11.66
CA THR A 24 -7.70 -19.38 -11.74
C THR A 24 -7.99 -18.60 -13.02
N PRO A 25 -9.11 -18.93 -13.73
CA PRO A 25 -9.55 -18.14 -14.88
C PRO A 25 -9.87 -16.69 -14.48
N THR A 26 -9.51 -15.74 -15.36
CA THR A 26 -9.80 -14.30 -15.19
C THR A 26 -11.08 -13.87 -15.90
N LYS A 27 -11.66 -14.75 -16.72
CA LYS A 27 -12.88 -14.49 -17.50
C LYS A 27 -13.96 -15.47 -17.10
N PRO A 28 -15.24 -15.06 -17.13
CA PRO A 28 -16.35 -15.96 -16.91
C PRO A 28 -16.46 -16.99 -18.03
N LEU A 29 -16.91 -18.19 -17.72
CA LEU A 29 -17.24 -19.25 -18.66
C LEU A 29 -18.56 -19.87 -18.23
N SER A 30 -19.67 -19.12 -18.39
CA SER A 30 -20.97 -19.44 -17.83
C SER A 30 -22.03 -19.81 -18.86
N ASN A 31 -21.79 -19.54 -20.14
CA ASN A 31 -22.74 -19.75 -21.22
C ASN A 31 -22.05 -20.05 -22.55
N GLN A 32 -22.85 -20.38 -23.60
CA GLN A 32 -22.34 -20.74 -24.93
C GLN A 32 -21.61 -19.59 -25.61
N LEU A 33 -21.98 -18.33 -25.35
CA LEU A 33 -21.28 -17.17 -25.91
C LEU A 33 -19.87 -17.06 -25.29
N ASP A 34 -19.77 -17.18 -23.97
CA ASP A 34 -18.46 -17.15 -23.28
C ASP A 34 -17.54 -18.26 -23.84
N LEU A 35 -18.09 -19.47 -24.03
CA LEU A 35 -17.33 -20.59 -24.60
C LEU A 35 -16.85 -20.28 -26.01
N SER A 36 -17.70 -19.69 -26.86
CA SER A 36 -17.33 -19.34 -28.24
C SER A 36 -16.27 -18.26 -28.31
N LEU A 37 -16.26 -17.31 -27.38
CA LEU A 37 -15.24 -16.25 -27.29
C LEU A 37 -13.93 -16.77 -26.68
N ALA A 38 -14.03 -17.60 -25.63
CA ALA A 38 -12.87 -18.09 -24.89
C ALA A 38 -12.09 -19.19 -25.66
N TYR A 39 -12.76 -19.94 -26.49
CA TYR A 39 -12.17 -21.10 -27.22
C TYR A 39 -12.51 -21.07 -28.68
N SER A 40 -13.45 -21.86 -29.17
CA SER A 40 -13.75 -21.97 -30.59
C SER A 40 -15.16 -21.40 -30.92
N PRO A 41 -15.29 -20.53 -31.94
CA PRO A 41 -14.28 -20.09 -32.93
C PRO A 41 -13.54 -18.78 -32.58
N GLY A 42 -13.97 -18.03 -31.53
CA GLY A 42 -13.54 -16.67 -31.25
C GLY A 42 -12.05 -16.53 -30.94
N VAL A 43 -11.41 -17.52 -30.33
CA VAL A 43 -9.97 -17.50 -29.99
C VAL A 43 -9.08 -17.29 -31.23
N ALA A 44 -9.52 -17.69 -32.42
CA ALA A 44 -8.78 -17.52 -33.65
C ALA A 44 -8.45 -16.05 -33.95
N ALA A 45 -9.33 -15.12 -33.58
CA ALA A 45 -9.10 -13.70 -33.77
C ALA A 45 -7.89 -13.20 -32.97
N ALA A 46 -7.77 -13.61 -31.69
CA ALA A 46 -6.63 -13.27 -30.85
C ALA A 46 -5.33 -13.92 -31.36
N CYS A 47 -5.40 -15.18 -31.83
CA CYS A 47 -4.25 -15.87 -32.43
C CYS A 47 -3.74 -15.14 -33.66
N MET A 48 -4.63 -14.72 -34.57
CA MET A 48 -4.24 -14.01 -35.79
C MET A 48 -3.68 -12.62 -35.48
N ALA A 49 -4.26 -11.88 -34.58
CA ALA A 49 -3.72 -10.59 -34.14
C ALA A 49 -2.28 -10.71 -33.60
N ILE A 50 -2.00 -11.75 -32.79
CA ILE A 50 -0.64 -12.00 -32.26
C ILE A 50 0.31 -12.49 -33.39
N TYR A 51 -0.19 -13.24 -34.33
CA TYR A 51 0.61 -13.68 -35.50
C TYR A 51 1.05 -12.49 -36.37
N GLU A 52 0.16 -11.52 -36.56
CA GLU A 52 0.42 -10.29 -37.33
C GLU A 52 1.33 -9.33 -36.55
N GLU A 53 1.07 -9.14 -35.26
CA GLU A 53 1.86 -8.27 -34.37
C GLU A 53 2.23 -9.04 -33.07
N PRO A 54 3.43 -9.63 -32.98
CA PRO A 54 3.82 -10.47 -31.85
C PRO A 54 3.80 -9.73 -30.48
N LEU A 55 3.94 -8.40 -30.46
CA LEU A 55 3.84 -7.62 -29.22
C LEU A 55 2.42 -7.63 -28.65
N ASP A 56 1.42 -7.93 -29.46
CA ASP A 56 0.02 -8.03 -29.02
C ASP A 56 -0.25 -9.27 -28.14
N ALA A 57 0.69 -10.21 -28.04
CA ALA A 57 0.63 -11.28 -27.04
C ALA A 57 0.44 -10.75 -25.62
N GLN A 58 0.93 -9.55 -25.32
CA GLN A 58 0.78 -8.89 -24.03
C GLN A 58 -0.61 -8.27 -23.81
N LYS A 59 -1.37 -8.02 -24.88
CA LYS A 59 -2.75 -7.52 -24.80
C LYS A 59 -3.76 -8.65 -24.63
N TYR A 60 -3.52 -9.76 -25.34
CA TYR A 60 -4.51 -10.83 -25.49
C TYR A 60 -4.20 -12.07 -24.67
N THR A 61 -3.06 -12.11 -23.95
CA THR A 61 -2.67 -13.23 -23.09
C THR A 61 -2.17 -12.72 -21.72
N SER A 62 -1.98 -13.63 -20.76
CA SER A 62 -1.38 -13.34 -19.47
C SER A 62 0.12 -13.05 -19.52
N ARG A 63 0.78 -13.25 -20.67
CA ARG A 63 2.24 -13.18 -20.86
C ARG A 63 2.84 -11.86 -20.30
N GLY A 64 2.19 -10.74 -20.53
CA GLY A 64 2.68 -9.42 -20.08
C GLY A 64 2.76 -9.23 -18.57
N ASN A 65 2.10 -10.08 -17.78
CA ASN A 65 2.05 -10.05 -16.31
C ASN A 65 2.52 -11.35 -15.67
N LEU A 66 3.18 -12.24 -16.41
CA LEU A 66 3.55 -13.58 -15.96
C LEU A 66 5.08 -13.73 -15.87
N VAL A 67 5.60 -14.02 -14.68
CA VAL A 67 7.02 -14.26 -14.42
C VAL A 67 7.24 -15.76 -14.14
N GLY A 68 8.26 -16.34 -14.75
CA GLY A 68 8.75 -17.67 -14.35
C GLY A 68 9.74 -17.55 -13.20
N VAL A 69 9.44 -18.16 -12.06
CA VAL A 69 10.40 -18.34 -10.96
C VAL A 69 11.06 -19.70 -11.15
N ILE A 70 12.33 -19.71 -11.54
CA ILE A 70 13.01 -20.91 -12.04
C ILE A 70 14.19 -21.28 -11.14
N THR A 71 14.25 -22.54 -10.73
CA THR A 71 15.30 -23.10 -9.88
C THR A 71 15.71 -24.50 -10.33
N ASN A 72 16.92 -24.90 -9.98
CA ASN A 72 17.33 -26.31 -9.95
C ASN A 72 17.60 -26.84 -8.53
N GLY A 73 17.32 -26.02 -7.50
CA GLY A 73 17.39 -26.39 -6.09
C GLY A 73 18.80 -26.68 -5.56
N THR A 74 19.84 -26.06 -6.16
CA THR A 74 21.24 -26.33 -5.83
C THR A 74 21.82 -25.46 -4.73
N ALA A 75 21.09 -24.39 -4.29
CA ALA A 75 21.52 -23.45 -3.24
C ALA A 75 20.35 -22.93 -2.38
N VAL A 76 19.48 -23.81 -1.89
CA VAL A 76 18.22 -23.45 -1.24
C VAL A 76 18.44 -22.94 0.20
N LEU A 77 18.12 -21.67 0.47
CA LEU A 77 17.97 -21.05 1.81
C LEU A 77 19.01 -21.48 2.87
N GLY A 78 20.29 -21.66 2.53
CA GLY A 78 21.29 -22.14 3.46
C GLY A 78 21.23 -23.66 3.76
N LEU A 79 20.26 -24.38 3.18
CA LEU A 79 20.18 -25.84 3.22
C LEU A 79 21.10 -26.50 2.17
N GLY A 80 21.56 -25.69 1.21
CA GLY A 80 22.42 -26.14 0.13
C GLY A 80 21.68 -26.88 -0.98
N ASN A 81 22.30 -27.89 -1.57
CA ASN A 81 21.73 -28.67 -2.65
C ASN A 81 20.75 -29.72 -2.13
N ILE A 82 19.48 -29.37 -2.05
CA ILE A 82 18.39 -30.28 -1.65
C ILE A 82 17.53 -30.72 -2.84
N GLY A 83 17.87 -30.26 -4.03
CA GLY A 83 17.21 -30.62 -5.29
C GLY A 83 15.93 -29.82 -5.59
N PRO A 84 15.48 -29.89 -6.86
CA PRO A 84 14.38 -29.03 -7.34
C PRO A 84 13.05 -29.32 -6.65
N LEU A 85 12.70 -30.60 -6.40
CA LEU A 85 11.42 -30.94 -5.77
C LEU A 85 11.30 -30.36 -4.34
N ALA A 86 12.37 -30.41 -3.56
CA ALA A 86 12.37 -29.88 -2.20
C ALA A 86 12.46 -28.34 -2.18
N ALA A 87 12.89 -27.70 -3.27
CA ALA A 87 12.89 -26.24 -3.42
C ALA A 87 11.48 -25.67 -3.70
N LYS A 88 10.53 -26.47 -4.22
CA LYS A 88 9.19 -25.99 -4.63
C LYS A 88 8.47 -25.13 -3.57
N PRO A 89 8.43 -25.46 -2.28
CA PRO A 89 7.79 -24.61 -1.30
C PRO A 89 8.35 -23.18 -1.23
N VAL A 90 9.65 -22.99 -1.51
CA VAL A 90 10.29 -21.67 -1.57
C VAL A 90 9.82 -20.92 -2.80
N MET A 91 9.77 -21.58 -3.96
CA MET A 91 9.36 -21.00 -5.24
C MET A 91 7.89 -20.57 -5.22
N GLU A 92 6.98 -21.39 -4.66
CA GLU A 92 5.60 -20.99 -4.42
C GLU A 92 5.51 -19.77 -3.47
N GLY A 93 6.37 -19.72 -2.44
CA GLY A 93 6.48 -18.56 -1.55
C GLY A 93 6.87 -17.30 -2.32
N LYS A 94 7.86 -17.40 -3.21
CA LYS A 94 8.26 -16.29 -4.09
C LYS A 94 7.10 -15.83 -4.96
N GLY A 95 6.31 -16.76 -5.53
CA GLY A 95 5.11 -16.46 -6.30
C GLY A 95 4.05 -15.68 -5.48
N CYS A 96 3.83 -16.05 -4.21
CA CYS A 96 2.95 -15.31 -3.31
C CYS A 96 3.42 -13.86 -3.10
N LEU A 97 4.73 -13.64 -2.95
CA LEU A 97 5.29 -12.30 -2.76
C LEU A 97 5.15 -11.44 -4.03
N PHE A 98 5.44 -11.98 -5.22
CA PHE A 98 5.18 -11.30 -6.49
C PHE A 98 3.72 -10.86 -6.63
N LYS A 99 2.78 -11.77 -6.33
CA LYS A 99 1.35 -11.48 -6.42
C LYS A 99 0.91 -10.45 -5.40
N LYS A 100 1.32 -10.60 -4.14
CA LYS A 100 0.91 -9.71 -3.05
C LYS A 100 1.42 -8.28 -3.24
N PHE A 101 2.69 -8.11 -3.59
CA PHE A 101 3.34 -6.80 -3.58
C PHE A 101 3.30 -6.07 -4.92
N ALA A 102 3.23 -6.80 -6.03
CA ALA A 102 3.26 -6.19 -7.37
C ALA A 102 2.14 -6.64 -8.31
N GLY A 103 1.22 -7.49 -7.85
CA GLY A 103 0.12 -7.99 -8.69
C GLY A 103 0.58 -8.90 -9.83
N ILE A 104 1.85 -9.34 -9.84
CA ILE A 104 2.46 -10.19 -10.88
C ILE A 104 2.06 -11.64 -10.65
N ASP A 105 1.63 -12.31 -11.71
CA ASP A 105 1.37 -13.75 -11.70
C ASP A 105 2.68 -14.52 -11.89
N VAL A 106 2.76 -15.71 -11.31
CA VAL A 106 3.98 -16.54 -11.34
C VAL A 106 3.65 -17.97 -11.69
N PHE A 107 4.47 -18.53 -12.57
CA PHE A 107 4.68 -19.98 -12.65
C PHE A 107 6.03 -20.31 -12.02
N ASP A 108 6.01 -21.12 -10.94
CA ASP A 108 7.21 -21.70 -10.37
C ASP A 108 7.58 -22.95 -11.15
N ILE A 109 8.85 -23.03 -11.59
CA ILE A 109 9.36 -24.07 -12.50
C ILE A 109 10.65 -24.64 -11.91
N GLU A 110 10.54 -25.85 -11.40
CA GLU A 110 11.63 -26.60 -10.80
C GLU A 110 12.23 -27.56 -11.85
N LEU A 111 13.47 -27.29 -12.30
CA LEU A 111 14.14 -28.04 -13.33
C LEU A 111 15.13 -29.06 -12.73
N ASN A 112 14.94 -30.33 -13.01
CA ASN A 112 15.86 -31.40 -12.58
C ASN A 112 17.03 -31.53 -13.55
N GLU A 113 17.86 -30.48 -13.64
CA GLU A 113 19.06 -30.44 -14.48
C GLU A 113 20.19 -29.72 -13.72
N SER A 114 21.38 -30.28 -13.82
CA SER A 114 22.59 -29.70 -13.20
C SER A 114 23.62 -29.21 -14.22
N ASP A 115 23.50 -29.61 -15.48
CA ASP A 115 24.33 -29.12 -16.57
C ASP A 115 23.91 -27.70 -16.93
N PRO A 116 24.78 -26.68 -16.81
CA PRO A 116 24.42 -25.29 -17.05
C PRO A 116 23.96 -25.01 -18.48
N ASP A 117 24.55 -25.67 -19.49
CA ASP A 117 24.17 -25.45 -20.90
C ASP A 117 22.78 -25.99 -21.19
N LYS A 118 22.45 -27.18 -20.66
CA LYS A 118 21.12 -27.76 -20.81
C LYS A 118 20.06 -26.95 -20.03
N LEU A 119 20.45 -26.43 -18.87
CA LEU A 119 19.56 -25.55 -18.09
C LEU A 119 19.25 -24.26 -18.85
N VAL A 120 20.26 -23.64 -19.48
CA VAL A 120 20.09 -22.46 -20.35
C VAL A 120 19.16 -22.79 -21.53
N GLU A 121 19.35 -23.94 -22.19
CA GLU A 121 18.47 -24.33 -23.29
C GLU A 121 17.01 -24.53 -22.84
N ALA A 122 16.80 -25.25 -21.73
CA ALA A 122 15.45 -25.50 -21.21
C ALA A 122 14.73 -24.19 -20.82
N ILE A 123 15.43 -23.27 -20.16
CA ILE A 123 14.87 -21.98 -19.72
C ILE A 123 14.56 -21.09 -20.95
N ALA A 124 15.46 -21.03 -21.92
CA ALA A 124 15.26 -20.20 -23.12
C ALA A 124 14.04 -20.63 -23.94
N MET A 125 13.70 -21.93 -23.97
CA MET A 125 12.49 -22.42 -24.63
C MET A 125 11.19 -21.93 -24.01
N LEU A 126 11.20 -21.42 -22.77
CA LEU A 126 10.02 -20.91 -22.05
C LEU A 126 9.70 -19.44 -22.41
N GLU A 127 10.57 -18.75 -23.15
CA GLU A 127 10.38 -17.33 -23.49
C GLU A 127 9.00 -16.99 -24.07
N PRO A 128 8.41 -17.78 -24.98
CA PRO A 128 7.08 -17.47 -25.52
C PRO A 128 5.96 -17.40 -24.47
N THR A 129 6.11 -18.12 -23.36
CA THR A 129 5.11 -18.20 -22.29
C THR A 129 5.22 -17.02 -21.31
N LEU A 130 6.43 -16.49 -21.11
CA LEU A 130 6.76 -15.63 -19.97
C LEU A 130 7.02 -14.19 -20.38
N GLY A 131 6.71 -13.24 -19.49
CA GLY A 131 7.07 -11.84 -19.62
C GLY A 131 8.42 -11.51 -19.00
N GLY A 132 8.91 -12.36 -18.08
CA GLY A 132 10.21 -12.25 -17.42
C GLY A 132 10.58 -13.51 -16.67
N ILE A 133 11.84 -13.62 -16.26
CA ILE A 133 12.39 -14.78 -15.52
C ILE A 133 13.13 -14.31 -14.28
N ASN A 134 12.72 -14.84 -13.15
CA ASN A 134 13.44 -14.77 -11.89
C ASN A 134 14.17 -16.10 -11.66
N LEU A 135 15.51 -16.07 -11.70
CA LEU A 135 16.33 -17.20 -11.32
C LEU A 135 16.50 -17.21 -9.80
N GLU A 136 16.34 -18.37 -9.17
CA GLU A 136 16.32 -18.50 -7.71
C GLU A 136 17.08 -19.75 -7.27
N ASP A 137 17.84 -19.66 -6.19
CA ASP A 137 18.50 -20.79 -5.52
C ASP A 137 19.41 -21.66 -6.44
N ILE A 138 20.07 -21.02 -7.42
CA ILE A 138 21.06 -21.65 -8.29
C ILE A 138 22.46 -21.32 -7.77
N LYS A 139 23.26 -22.34 -7.47
CA LYS A 139 24.58 -22.17 -6.87
C LYS A 139 25.58 -21.41 -7.74
N ALA A 140 26.54 -20.75 -7.10
CA ALA A 140 27.73 -20.23 -7.75
C ALA A 140 28.79 -21.35 -7.94
N PRO A 141 29.62 -21.30 -9.01
CA PRO A 141 29.71 -20.23 -10.02
C PRO A 141 28.72 -20.37 -11.19
N GLU A 142 27.97 -21.46 -11.27
CA GLU A 142 27.08 -21.77 -12.41
C GLU A 142 26.02 -20.70 -12.64
N CYS A 143 25.50 -20.09 -11.56
CA CYS A 143 24.47 -19.03 -11.67
C CYS A 143 24.94 -17.83 -12.50
N PHE A 144 26.21 -17.44 -12.42
CA PHE A 144 26.78 -16.34 -13.23
C PHE A 144 26.76 -16.66 -14.72
N TYR A 145 27.14 -17.88 -15.07
CA TYR A 145 27.15 -18.37 -16.44
C TYR A 145 25.74 -18.44 -17.01
N ILE A 146 24.83 -19.06 -16.27
CA ILE A 146 23.44 -19.28 -16.67
C ILE A 146 22.74 -17.95 -16.92
N GLU A 147 22.80 -17.01 -15.95
CA GLU A 147 22.18 -15.70 -16.11
C GLU A 147 22.74 -14.94 -17.30
N LYS A 148 24.08 -14.89 -17.43
CA LYS A 148 24.73 -14.22 -18.55
C LYS A 148 24.26 -14.76 -19.90
N LYS A 149 24.24 -16.08 -20.06
CA LYS A 149 23.83 -16.74 -21.30
C LYS A 149 22.35 -16.51 -21.63
N LEU A 150 21.48 -16.52 -20.64
CA LEU A 150 20.07 -16.23 -20.81
C LEU A 150 19.85 -14.77 -21.22
N ARG A 151 20.53 -13.82 -20.57
CA ARG A 151 20.45 -12.39 -20.92
C ARG A 151 20.97 -12.08 -22.33
N GLU A 152 21.99 -12.79 -22.79
CA GLU A 152 22.50 -12.67 -24.16
C GLU A 152 21.51 -13.21 -25.22
N ARG A 153 20.71 -14.21 -24.86
CA ARG A 153 19.85 -14.95 -25.79
C ARG A 153 18.41 -14.49 -25.79
N MET A 154 17.85 -14.16 -24.62
CA MET A 154 16.42 -13.88 -24.44
C MET A 154 16.13 -12.38 -24.59
N LYS A 155 14.90 -12.07 -25.04
CA LYS A 155 14.41 -10.70 -25.23
C LYS A 155 13.34 -10.32 -24.17
N ILE A 156 13.41 -10.95 -23.01
CA ILE A 156 12.63 -10.66 -21.82
C ILE A 156 13.56 -10.48 -20.62
N PRO A 157 13.16 -9.75 -19.56
CA PRO A 157 13.95 -9.60 -18.35
C PRO A 157 14.37 -10.94 -17.75
N VAL A 158 15.65 -11.13 -17.52
CA VAL A 158 16.23 -12.23 -16.74
C VAL A 158 16.97 -11.63 -15.55
N PHE A 159 16.68 -12.09 -14.35
CA PHE A 159 17.19 -11.52 -13.10
C PHE A 159 17.41 -12.63 -12.08
N HIS A 160 18.62 -12.73 -11.54
CA HIS A 160 18.93 -13.68 -10.47
C HIS A 160 18.80 -12.97 -9.12
N ASP A 161 17.76 -13.30 -8.36
CA ASP A 161 17.43 -12.53 -7.15
C ASP A 161 18.48 -12.67 -6.05
N ASP A 162 19.05 -13.86 -5.82
CA ASP A 162 20.11 -14.05 -4.80
C ASP A 162 21.37 -13.22 -5.07
N GLN A 163 21.63 -12.89 -6.33
CA GLN A 163 22.71 -11.97 -6.70
C GLN A 163 22.27 -10.53 -6.55
N HIS A 164 21.32 -10.12 -7.38
CA HIS A 164 21.01 -8.72 -7.60
C HIS A 164 20.02 -8.14 -6.59
N GLY A 165 19.05 -8.95 -6.09
CA GLY A 165 18.13 -8.52 -5.03
C GLY A 165 18.89 -8.17 -3.75
N THR A 166 19.76 -9.08 -3.31
CA THR A 166 20.62 -8.84 -2.14
C THR A 166 21.54 -7.64 -2.35
N ALA A 167 22.14 -7.50 -3.54
CA ALA A 167 23.02 -6.38 -3.87
C ALA A 167 22.30 -5.03 -3.79
N ILE A 168 21.08 -4.94 -4.35
CA ILE A 168 20.27 -3.72 -4.36
C ILE A 168 19.92 -3.29 -2.94
N ILE A 169 19.42 -4.21 -2.10
CA ILE A 169 18.98 -3.87 -0.75
C ILE A 169 20.16 -3.57 0.17
N ALA A 170 21.23 -4.35 0.10
CA ALA A 170 22.45 -4.09 0.87
C ALA A 170 23.06 -2.73 0.49
N SER A 171 23.09 -2.39 -0.80
CA SER A 171 23.59 -1.09 -1.26
C SER A 171 22.74 0.07 -0.75
N ALA A 172 21.40 -0.04 -0.76
CA ALA A 172 20.51 0.96 -0.20
C ALA A 172 20.74 1.15 1.31
N ALA A 173 20.89 0.05 2.06
CA ALA A 173 21.19 0.09 3.49
C ALA A 173 22.56 0.74 3.77
N ILE A 174 23.59 0.45 2.96
CA ILE A 174 24.92 1.06 3.09
C ILE A 174 24.86 2.56 2.81
N LEU A 175 24.21 3.00 1.71
CA LEU A 175 24.07 4.41 1.39
C LEU A 175 23.44 5.20 2.54
N ASN A 176 22.34 4.71 3.06
CA ASN A 176 21.61 5.34 4.16
C ASN A 176 22.38 5.24 5.49
N GLY A 177 23.03 4.11 5.77
CA GLY A 177 23.87 3.96 6.95
C GLY A 177 25.04 4.95 6.95
N LEU A 178 25.71 5.12 5.81
CA LEU A 178 26.79 6.10 5.65
C LEU A 178 26.28 7.53 5.80
N LYS A 179 25.09 7.84 5.28
CA LYS A 179 24.44 9.14 5.46
C LYS A 179 24.16 9.45 6.92
N VAL A 180 23.66 8.46 7.69
CA VAL A 180 23.38 8.60 9.13
C VAL A 180 24.66 8.89 9.93
N VAL A 181 25.78 8.25 9.58
CA VAL A 181 27.08 8.46 10.27
C VAL A 181 27.94 9.56 9.65
N GLY A 182 27.46 10.24 8.59
CA GLY A 182 28.16 11.36 7.93
C GLY A 182 29.42 10.97 7.16
N LYS A 183 29.52 9.73 6.66
CA LYS A 183 30.64 9.23 5.84
C LYS A 183 30.27 9.19 4.37
N LYS A 184 31.29 9.34 3.48
CA LYS A 184 31.08 9.25 2.04
C LYS A 184 31.50 7.88 1.50
N LEU A 185 30.75 7.37 0.52
CA LEU A 185 30.94 6.04 -0.04
C LEU A 185 32.33 5.84 -0.67
N ASP A 186 32.87 6.85 -1.33
CA ASP A 186 34.19 6.83 -2.00
C ASP A 186 35.37 6.85 -1.03
N GLU A 187 35.16 7.25 0.23
CA GLU A 187 36.21 7.41 1.26
C GLU A 187 36.26 6.21 2.23
N VAL A 188 35.20 5.40 2.32
CA VAL A 188 35.11 4.33 3.35
C VAL A 188 35.90 3.08 2.99
N LYS A 189 36.43 2.42 4.02
CA LYS A 189 37.02 1.07 3.93
C LYS A 189 35.92 0.03 4.14
N LEU A 190 35.69 -0.81 3.14
CA LEU A 190 34.75 -1.91 3.19
C LEU A 190 35.45 -3.25 3.26
N VAL A 191 35.03 -4.09 4.22
CA VAL A 191 35.46 -5.49 4.34
C VAL A 191 34.30 -6.40 4.08
N CYS A 192 34.42 -7.27 3.08
CA CYS A 192 33.42 -8.28 2.73
C CYS A 192 33.85 -9.66 3.21
N SER A 193 33.01 -10.30 4.00
CA SER A 193 33.14 -11.72 4.37
C SER A 193 32.25 -12.57 3.48
N GLY A 194 32.84 -13.38 2.66
CA GLY A 194 32.21 -14.15 1.59
C GLY A 194 32.64 -13.67 0.21
N ALA A 195 32.70 -14.59 -0.75
CA ALA A 195 33.02 -14.33 -2.15
C ALA A 195 32.17 -15.18 -3.08
N GLY A 196 30.92 -15.41 -2.68
CA GLY A 196 29.89 -16.09 -3.46
C GLY A 196 29.07 -15.11 -4.31
N ALA A 197 27.96 -15.60 -4.87
CA ALA A 197 27.10 -14.85 -5.79
C ALA A 197 26.65 -13.50 -5.23
N ALA A 198 26.06 -13.50 -4.04
CA ALA A 198 25.57 -12.28 -3.39
C ALA A 198 26.71 -11.29 -3.09
N ALA A 199 27.81 -11.78 -2.50
CA ALA A 199 28.96 -10.92 -2.15
C ALA A 199 29.52 -10.18 -3.37
N ILE A 200 29.80 -10.91 -4.44
CA ILE A 200 30.35 -10.36 -5.67
C ILE A 200 29.38 -9.33 -6.29
N ALA A 201 28.09 -9.66 -6.37
CA ALA A 201 27.08 -8.76 -6.91
C ALA A 201 26.94 -7.47 -6.06
N CYS A 202 27.01 -7.56 -4.72
CA CYS A 202 27.02 -6.41 -3.84
C CYS A 202 28.22 -5.49 -4.13
N LEU A 203 29.40 -6.07 -4.23
CA LEU A 203 30.62 -5.31 -4.48
C LEU A 203 30.60 -4.62 -5.85
N ASP A 204 30.14 -5.32 -6.90
CA ASP A 204 30.00 -4.75 -8.24
C ASP A 204 29.06 -3.54 -8.24
N LEU A 205 27.91 -3.67 -7.58
CA LEU A 205 26.92 -2.61 -7.52
C LEU A 205 27.41 -1.41 -6.70
N LEU A 206 28.12 -1.65 -5.58
CA LEU A 206 28.71 -0.59 -4.76
C LEU A 206 29.81 0.16 -5.53
N VAL A 207 30.63 -0.54 -6.32
CA VAL A 207 31.62 0.09 -7.20
C VAL A 207 30.93 0.97 -8.26
N ASN A 208 29.84 0.49 -8.86
CA ASN A 208 29.04 1.29 -9.80
C ASN A 208 28.38 2.51 -9.13
N LEU A 209 28.12 2.46 -7.81
CA LEU A 209 27.63 3.59 -7.01
C LEU A 209 28.74 4.59 -6.62
N GLY A 210 30.01 4.23 -6.80
CA GLY A 210 31.15 5.12 -6.54
C GLY A 210 32.11 4.65 -5.43
N LEU A 211 31.92 3.45 -4.86
CA LEU A 211 32.89 2.90 -3.90
C LEU A 211 34.22 2.63 -4.61
N SER A 212 35.31 3.16 -4.06
CA SER A 212 36.65 2.92 -4.60
C SER A 212 37.02 1.44 -4.41
N LYS A 213 37.37 0.78 -5.52
CA LYS A 213 37.79 -0.62 -5.50
C LYS A 213 39.02 -0.88 -4.62
N GLN A 214 39.89 0.12 -4.49
CA GLN A 214 41.09 0.06 -3.65
C GLN A 214 40.77 0.02 -2.15
N ASN A 215 39.57 0.45 -1.77
CA ASN A 215 39.11 0.45 -0.39
C ASN A 215 38.38 -0.85 0.01
N ILE A 216 38.31 -1.84 -0.88
CA ILE A 216 37.63 -3.11 -0.66
C ILE A 216 38.62 -4.21 -0.31
N LEU A 217 38.36 -4.91 0.80
CA LEU A 217 39.03 -6.17 1.13
C LEU A 217 37.99 -7.28 1.19
N VAL A 218 38.26 -8.38 0.52
CA VAL A 218 37.34 -9.55 0.48
C VAL A 218 38.03 -10.74 1.13
N ALA A 219 37.32 -11.44 2.01
CA ALA A 219 37.77 -12.68 2.63
C ALA A 219 36.80 -13.82 2.29
N ASP A 220 37.31 -14.94 1.81
CA ASP A 220 36.59 -16.20 1.66
C ASP A 220 36.98 -17.19 2.76
N SER A 221 36.53 -18.44 2.66
CA SER A 221 36.84 -19.53 3.61
C SER A 221 38.34 -19.82 3.79
N LYS A 222 39.18 -19.34 2.86
CA LYS A 222 40.66 -19.51 2.91
C LYS A 222 41.36 -18.24 3.36
N GLY A 223 40.66 -17.19 3.74
CA GLY A 223 41.21 -15.89 4.15
C GLY A 223 41.06 -14.81 3.08
N VAL A 224 41.83 -13.72 3.22
CA VAL A 224 41.77 -12.55 2.33
C VAL A 224 42.14 -12.93 0.90
N ILE A 225 41.42 -12.35 -0.06
CA ILE A 225 41.71 -12.42 -1.50
C ILE A 225 42.72 -11.31 -1.81
N TYR A 226 43.98 -11.68 -2.06
CA TYR A 226 45.07 -10.76 -2.31
C TYR A 226 45.78 -11.04 -3.64
N GLU A 227 46.47 -10.06 -4.18
CA GLU A 227 47.22 -10.20 -5.42
C GLU A 227 48.30 -11.30 -5.32
N GLY A 228 48.28 -12.23 -6.28
CA GLY A 228 49.17 -13.40 -6.29
C GLY A 228 48.69 -14.61 -5.52
N ARG A 229 47.50 -14.57 -4.90
CA ARG A 229 46.83 -15.76 -4.33
C ARG A 229 46.40 -16.68 -5.46
N GLY A 230 46.94 -17.91 -5.49
CA GLY A 230 46.63 -18.91 -6.51
C GLY A 230 45.21 -19.45 -6.44
N ASN A 231 44.73 -20.05 -7.53
CA ASN A 231 43.45 -20.76 -7.66
C ASN A 231 42.21 -19.89 -7.37
N LEU A 232 42.20 -18.66 -7.86
CA LEU A 232 41.03 -17.78 -7.85
C LEU A 232 40.25 -17.97 -9.15
N ASP A 233 38.92 -18.03 -9.03
CA ASP A 233 38.06 -17.88 -10.20
C ASP A 233 38.03 -16.41 -10.69
N PRO A 234 37.70 -16.14 -11.96
CA PRO A 234 37.75 -14.78 -12.49
C PRO A 234 36.87 -13.76 -11.75
N SER A 235 35.76 -14.20 -11.11
CA SER A 235 34.89 -13.32 -10.35
C SER A 235 35.54 -12.82 -9.08
N LYS A 236 36.35 -13.66 -8.43
CA LYS A 236 37.11 -13.32 -7.22
C LYS A 236 38.40 -12.60 -7.54
N GLU A 237 39.12 -13.02 -8.61
CA GLU A 237 40.40 -12.45 -8.99
C GLU A 237 40.32 -10.91 -9.19
N ARG A 238 39.22 -10.41 -9.70
CA ARG A 238 39.02 -8.95 -9.89
C ARG A 238 38.96 -8.15 -8.62
N TYR A 239 38.79 -8.82 -7.46
CA TYR A 239 38.82 -8.23 -6.12
C TYR A 239 40.08 -8.61 -5.32
N ALA A 240 41.09 -9.18 -5.96
CA ALA A 240 42.37 -9.40 -5.33
C ALA A 240 43.04 -8.05 -4.97
N ALA A 241 43.25 -7.81 -3.70
CA ALA A 241 43.76 -6.56 -3.19
C ALA A 241 45.26 -6.59 -2.99
N ASN A 242 45.93 -5.47 -3.21
CA ASN A 242 47.31 -5.28 -2.79
C ASN A 242 47.35 -4.98 -1.28
N SER A 243 47.45 -6.04 -0.48
CA SER A 243 47.37 -5.95 0.97
C SER A 243 48.16 -7.07 1.65
N ASP A 244 48.71 -6.77 2.83
CA ASP A 244 49.38 -7.75 3.70
C ASP A 244 48.39 -8.53 4.59
N ALA A 245 47.14 -8.15 4.64
CA ALA A 245 46.11 -8.85 5.38
C ALA A 245 45.90 -10.27 4.82
N ARG A 246 45.82 -11.27 5.70
CA ARG A 246 45.60 -12.67 5.33
C ARG A 246 44.36 -13.27 5.93
N THR A 247 43.92 -12.76 7.07
CA THR A 247 42.74 -13.21 7.78
C THR A 247 41.66 -12.13 7.79
N LEU A 248 40.41 -12.53 8.11
CA LEU A 248 39.34 -11.56 8.31
C LEU A 248 39.69 -10.59 9.45
N ALA A 249 40.33 -11.08 10.52
CA ALA A 249 40.77 -10.25 11.64
C ALA A 249 41.80 -9.19 11.23
N ASP A 250 42.68 -9.49 10.30
CA ASP A 250 43.61 -8.49 9.76
C ASP A 250 42.88 -7.45 8.91
N ALA A 251 41.94 -7.89 8.08
CA ALA A 251 41.22 -7.02 7.16
C ALA A 251 40.33 -6.02 7.88
N ILE A 252 39.66 -6.44 8.95
CA ILE A 252 38.59 -5.68 9.63
C ILE A 252 39.10 -4.46 10.39
N ARG A 253 40.40 -4.41 10.72
CA ARG A 253 40.98 -3.27 11.47
C ARG A 253 40.76 -1.95 10.76
N GLY A 254 40.11 -1.03 11.47
CA GLY A 254 39.80 0.28 10.94
C GLY A 254 38.76 0.30 9.80
N ALA A 255 38.04 -0.80 9.57
CA ALA A 255 36.98 -0.85 8.56
C ALA A 255 35.79 -0.02 8.98
N ASP A 256 35.24 0.74 8.04
CA ASP A 256 33.99 1.52 8.24
C ASP A 256 32.75 0.68 7.99
N VAL A 257 32.82 -0.25 7.04
CA VAL A 257 31.70 -1.10 6.64
C VAL A 257 32.14 -2.56 6.65
N PHE A 258 31.37 -3.41 7.32
CA PHE A 258 31.42 -4.85 7.20
C PHE A 258 30.24 -5.37 6.41
N LEU A 259 30.49 -6.11 5.35
CA LEU A 259 29.46 -6.78 4.54
C LEU A 259 29.63 -8.29 4.69
N GLY A 260 28.73 -8.91 5.44
CA GLY A 260 28.69 -10.35 5.67
C GLY A 260 27.74 -11.06 4.70
N CYS A 261 28.28 -11.92 3.84
CA CYS A 261 27.56 -12.83 2.95
C CYS A 261 28.17 -14.23 3.04
N SER A 262 28.40 -14.73 4.25
CA SER A 262 29.21 -15.93 4.49
C SER A 262 28.54 -16.90 5.43
N SER A 263 29.05 -17.11 6.63
CA SER A 263 28.58 -18.11 7.57
C SER A 263 28.35 -17.51 8.96
N ALA A 264 27.44 -18.11 9.70
CA ALA A 264 27.12 -17.72 11.08
C ALA A 264 28.37 -17.62 11.98
N GLY A 265 28.43 -16.54 12.77
CA GLY A 265 29.41 -16.38 13.84
C GLY A 265 30.87 -16.16 13.38
N VAL A 266 31.14 -15.84 12.12
CA VAL A 266 32.51 -15.58 11.62
C VAL A 266 33.05 -14.24 12.09
N LEU A 267 32.20 -13.24 12.30
CA LEU A 267 32.59 -11.96 12.84
C LEU A 267 32.53 -12.01 14.37
N LYS A 268 33.70 -11.92 15.01
CA LYS A 268 33.81 -12.00 16.47
C LYS A 268 33.70 -10.61 17.11
N PRO A 269 33.23 -10.52 18.39
CA PRO A 269 33.17 -9.25 19.12
C PRO A 269 34.50 -8.50 19.15
N GLU A 270 35.62 -9.21 19.29
CA GLU A 270 36.97 -8.62 19.28
C GLU A 270 37.32 -7.96 17.96
N MET A 271 36.86 -8.53 16.84
CA MET A 271 37.03 -7.96 15.51
C MET A 271 36.20 -6.67 15.35
N VAL A 272 34.95 -6.67 15.85
CA VAL A 272 34.06 -5.50 15.84
C VAL A 272 34.65 -4.34 16.64
N ALA A 273 35.33 -4.64 17.77
CA ALA A 273 36.00 -3.63 18.59
C ALA A 273 37.11 -2.90 17.84
N GLU A 274 37.77 -3.54 16.86
CA GLU A 274 38.87 -2.97 16.06
C GLU A 274 38.39 -2.20 14.80
N MET A 275 37.09 -2.16 14.51
CA MET A 275 36.53 -1.40 13.39
C MET A 275 36.69 0.13 13.59
N GLY A 276 36.50 0.88 12.53
CA GLY A 276 36.49 2.35 12.54
C GLY A 276 35.42 2.94 13.46
N THR A 277 35.35 4.26 13.57
CA THR A 277 34.32 4.96 14.35
C THR A 277 32.94 4.78 13.72
N GLN A 278 31.89 4.57 14.54
CA GLN A 278 30.52 4.37 14.07
C GLN A 278 30.43 3.39 12.88
N PRO A 279 30.86 2.13 13.06
CA PRO A 279 30.92 1.19 11.96
C PRO A 279 29.51 0.73 11.55
N LEU A 280 29.35 0.48 10.26
CA LEU A 280 28.17 -0.11 9.67
C LEU A 280 28.40 -1.61 9.45
N ILE A 281 27.55 -2.43 10.04
CA ILE A 281 27.67 -3.90 10.01
C ILE A 281 26.44 -4.49 9.33
N LEU A 282 26.60 -5.07 8.14
CA LEU A 282 25.59 -5.85 7.47
C LEU A 282 25.91 -7.35 7.63
N ALA A 283 25.26 -8.02 8.55
CA ALA A 283 25.44 -9.43 8.83
C ALA A 283 24.29 -10.23 8.21
N LEU A 284 24.44 -10.64 6.94
CA LEU A 284 23.36 -11.11 6.08
C LEU A 284 23.25 -12.66 5.99
N ALA A 285 24.12 -13.40 6.67
CA ALA A 285 24.02 -14.88 6.69
C ALA A 285 22.69 -15.35 7.30
N ASN A 286 22.10 -16.37 6.70
CA ASN A 286 20.84 -16.99 7.12
C ASN A 286 21.02 -18.48 7.42
N PRO A 287 20.34 -19.04 8.44
CA PRO A 287 19.38 -18.41 9.35
C PRO A 287 20.02 -17.62 10.51
N GLU A 288 21.30 -17.80 10.80
CA GLU A 288 22.04 -17.09 11.84
C GLU A 288 23.06 -16.13 11.19
N PRO A 289 23.14 -14.86 11.66
CA PRO A 289 24.04 -13.86 11.10
C PRO A 289 25.50 -14.12 11.45
N GLU A 290 26.42 -13.45 10.76
CA GLU A 290 27.87 -13.46 11.04
C GLU A 290 28.20 -13.01 12.46
N ILE A 291 27.40 -12.11 13.01
CA ILE A 291 27.38 -11.71 14.43
C ILE A 291 25.97 -11.30 14.82
N ARG A 292 25.55 -11.62 16.02
CA ARG A 292 24.25 -11.16 16.53
C ARG A 292 24.31 -9.68 16.93
N PRO A 293 23.24 -8.89 16.67
CA PRO A 293 23.20 -7.48 17.03
C PRO A 293 23.53 -7.18 18.50
N GLU A 294 23.09 -8.01 19.42
CA GLU A 294 23.36 -7.85 20.86
C GLU A 294 24.85 -7.99 21.19
N GLU A 295 25.55 -8.90 20.50
CA GLU A 295 26.99 -9.11 20.69
C GLU A 295 27.80 -7.95 20.11
N ALA A 296 27.43 -7.44 18.93
CA ALA A 296 28.06 -6.29 18.31
C ALA A 296 27.86 -5.02 19.13
N LYS A 297 26.62 -4.71 19.52
CA LYS A 297 26.29 -3.53 20.33
C LYS A 297 26.89 -3.55 21.73
N LYS A 298 27.15 -4.72 22.29
CA LYS A 298 27.80 -4.86 23.60
C LYS A 298 29.23 -4.31 23.60
N VAL A 299 29.98 -4.52 22.51
CA VAL A 299 31.38 -4.05 22.37
C VAL A 299 31.48 -2.69 21.64
N ARG A 300 30.53 -2.40 20.76
CA ARG A 300 30.44 -1.14 19.98
C ARG A 300 29.01 -0.61 19.99
N PRO A 301 28.60 0.09 21.06
CA PRO A 301 27.25 0.69 21.16
C PRO A 301 26.95 1.69 20.04
N ASP A 302 28.00 2.27 19.44
CA ASP A 302 27.91 3.23 18.35
C ASP A 302 27.74 2.59 16.96
N CYS A 303 27.75 1.24 16.86
CA CYS A 303 27.59 0.59 15.56
C CYS A 303 26.13 0.62 15.07
N ILE A 304 25.98 0.73 13.77
CA ILE A 304 24.71 0.50 13.09
C ILE A 304 24.74 -0.91 12.50
N ILE A 305 23.70 -1.70 12.76
CA ILE A 305 23.65 -3.08 12.30
C ILE A 305 22.39 -3.39 11.51
N ALA A 306 22.55 -4.15 10.43
CA ALA A 306 21.49 -4.71 9.60
C ALA A 306 21.68 -6.21 9.46
N THR A 307 20.58 -6.97 9.37
CA THR A 307 20.60 -8.45 9.23
C THR A 307 19.57 -8.92 8.21
N GLY A 308 19.62 -10.18 7.80
CA GLY A 308 18.58 -10.81 6.98
C GLY A 308 17.31 -11.18 7.78
N ARG A 309 17.34 -11.11 9.12
CA ARG A 309 16.25 -11.59 9.99
C ARG A 309 15.18 -10.54 10.21
N SER A 310 13.93 -10.99 10.27
CA SER A 310 12.74 -10.12 10.46
C SER A 310 12.54 -9.68 11.91
N ASP A 311 13.18 -10.31 12.87
CA ASP A 311 13.09 -10.03 14.30
C ASP A 311 14.08 -8.93 14.77
N TYR A 312 14.88 -8.38 13.86
CA TYR A 312 15.79 -7.28 14.12
C TYR A 312 15.45 -6.03 13.29
N PRO A 313 15.86 -4.83 13.72
CA PRO A 313 15.83 -3.63 12.90
C PRO A 313 16.65 -3.78 11.61
N ASN A 314 16.35 -2.95 10.60
CA ASN A 314 17.10 -2.92 9.33
C ASN A 314 17.16 -4.30 8.64
N GLN A 315 16.03 -4.98 8.51
CA GLN A 315 15.97 -6.27 7.80
C GLN A 315 16.32 -6.09 6.32
N VAL A 316 17.43 -6.66 5.87
CA VAL A 316 17.81 -6.77 4.45
C VAL A 316 17.05 -7.94 3.84
N ASN A 317 16.01 -7.64 3.07
CA ASN A 317 15.13 -8.66 2.49
C ASN A 317 14.85 -8.35 1.02
N ASN A 318 15.13 -9.30 0.13
CA ASN A 318 14.98 -9.15 -1.32
C ASN A 318 13.56 -8.80 -1.77
N VAL A 319 12.54 -9.04 -0.94
CA VAL A 319 11.15 -8.64 -1.21
C VAL A 319 10.98 -7.12 -1.40
N LEU A 320 11.90 -6.31 -0.90
CA LEU A 320 11.93 -4.87 -1.15
C LEU A 320 12.35 -4.51 -2.59
N CYS A 321 12.86 -5.46 -3.36
CA CYS A 321 13.40 -5.24 -4.70
C CYS A 321 12.62 -5.99 -5.78
N PHE A 322 12.66 -7.35 -5.78
CA PHE A 322 12.29 -8.14 -6.94
C PHE A 322 10.84 -7.92 -7.44
N PRO A 323 9.81 -7.73 -6.60
CA PRO A 323 8.48 -7.53 -7.12
C PRO A 323 8.37 -6.22 -7.93
N PHE A 324 9.04 -5.20 -7.46
CA PHE A 324 8.91 -3.83 -7.99
C PHE A 324 9.81 -3.59 -9.21
N ILE A 325 11.03 -4.17 -9.23
CA ILE A 325 11.90 -4.09 -10.40
C ILE A 325 11.27 -4.84 -11.59
N PHE A 326 10.65 -6.01 -11.35
CA PHE A 326 9.88 -6.71 -12.36
C PHE A 326 8.63 -5.94 -12.79
N ARG A 327 7.91 -5.29 -11.85
CA ARG A 327 6.75 -4.47 -12.20
C ARG A 327 7.13 -3.35 -13.17
N GLY A 328 8.16 -2.58 -12.84
CA GLY A 328 8.66 -1.53 -13.74
C GLY A 328 9.13 -2.05 -15.09
N ALA A 329 9.87 -3.17 -15.11
CA ALA A 329 10.37 -3.78 -16.32
C ALA A 329 9.23 -4.34 -17.23
N LEU A 330 8.25 -5.04 -16.62
CA LEU A 330 7.11 -5.61 -17.37
C LEU A 330 6.22 -4.52 -17.96
N ASP A 331 5.96 -3.43 -17.26
CA ASP A 331 5.03 -2.40 -17.71
C ASP A 331 5.54 -1.63 -18.93
N VAL A 332 6.84 -1.43 -19.02
CA VAL A 332 7.47 -0.85 -20.22
C VAL A 332 7.88 -1.89 -21.27
N GLY A 333 7.66 -3.18 -21.00
CA GLY A 333 8.11 -4.26 -21.88
C GLY A 333 9.62 -4.26 -22.10
N ALA A 334 10.38 -4.14 -21.01
CA ALA A 334 11.84 -4.16 -21.08
C ALA A 334 12.35 -5.49 -21.61
N THR A 335 13.37 -5.44 -22.47
CA THR A 335 14.00 -6.64 -23.05
C THR A 335 15.06 -7.24 -22.13
N THR A 336 15.55 -6.48 -21.17
CA THR A 336 16.54 -6.90 -20.16
C THR A 336 16.45 -5.98 -18.94
N ILE A 337 17.07 -6.37 -17.83
CA ILE A 337 17.30 -5.47 -16.67
C ILE A 337 18.72 -4.96 -16.75
N THR A 338 18.88 -3.63 -16.96
CA THR A 338 20.18 -2.97 -17.08
C THR A 338 20.78 -2.60 -15.72
N GLU A 339 22.06 -2.21 -15.70
CA GLU A 339 22.69 -1.69 -14.46
C GLU A 339 22.02 -0.40 -14.00
N GLU A 340 21.62 0.48 -14.93
CA GLU A 340 20.92 1.73 -14.63
C GLU A 340 19.56 1.46 -13.93
N MET A 341 18.83 0.43 -14.34
CA MET A 341 17.60 0.00 -13.68
C MET A 341 17.84 -0.48 -12.25
N LYS A 342 18.93 -1.23 -12.01
CA LYS A 342 19.34 -1.66 -10.66
C LYS A 342 19.74 -0.46 -9.79
N LEU A 343 20.52 0.48 -10.31
CA LEU A 343 20.90 1.69 -9.62
C LEU A 343 19.70 2.59 -9.29
N ALA A 344 18.72 2.69 -10.21
CA ALA A 344 17.48 3.41 -9.97
C ALA A 344 16.67 2.78 -8.82
N CYS A 345 16.63 1.44 -8.77
CA CYS A 345 15.99 0.70 -7.69
C CYS A 345 16.67 0.98 -6.33
N VAL A 346 17.99 0.94 -6.26
CA VAL A 346 18.76 1.27 -5.03
C VAL A 346 18.39 2.66 -4.51
N ARG A 347 18.45 3.67 -5.40
CA ARG A 347 18.15 5.07 -5.03
C ARG A 347 16.72 5.23 -4.56
N ALA A 348 15.76 4.63 -5.27
CA ALA A 348 14.34 4.71 -4.89
C ALA A 348 14.07 4.09 -3.52
N ILE A 349 14.71 2.96 -3.18
CA ILE A 349 14.59 2.32 -1.87
C ILE A 349 15.25 3.18 -0.78
N ALA A 350 16.44 3.73 -1.04
CA ALA A 350 17.14 4.58 -0.09
C ALA A 350 16.35 5.87 0.21
N GLU A 351 15.89 6.57 -0.83
CA GLU A 351 15.09 7.78 -0.70
C GLU A 351 13.78 7.55 0.04
N LEU A 352 13.11 6.42 -0.21
CA LEU A 352 11.86 6.09 0.45
C LEU A 352 11.98 5.94 1.97
N ALA A 353 13.11 5.41 2.46
CA ALA A 353 13.38 5.30 3.89
C ALA A 353 13.53 6.67 4.58
N GLU A 354 13.97 7.69 3.84
CA GLU A 354 14.14 9.06 4.35
C GLU A 354 12.81 9.84 4.41
N GLU A 355 11.79 9.39 3.68
CA GLU A 355 10.48 10.03 3.68
C GLU A 355 9.76 9.78 5.00
N THR A 356 9.42 10.85 5.72
CA THR A 356 8.81 10.80 7.06
C THR A 356 7.34 10.34 7.06
N ASP A 357 6.65 10.38 5.91
CA ASP A 357 5.24 10.00 5.81
C ASP A 357 5.06 8.52 5.45
N GLN A 358 5.03 7.67 6.47
CA GLN A 358 4.98 6.20 6.30
C GLN A 358 3.56 5.61 6.34
N GLY A 359 2.54 6.42 6.63
CA GLY A 359 1.14 5.96 6.68
C GLY A 359 0.80 4.97 7.81
N ASP A 360 -0.49 4.92 8.20
CA ASP A 360 -0.98 4.02 9.26
C ASP A 360 -0.85 2.53 8.96
N GLU A 361 -0.80 2.16 7.69
CA GLU A 361 -0.72 0.75 7.27
C GLU A 361 0.63 0.15 7.64
N VAL A 362 1.71 0.91 7.46
CA VAL A 362 3.06 0.50 7.87
C VAL A 362 3.15 0.48 9.40
N ALA A 363 2.64 1.51 10.08
CA ALA A 363 2.64 1.57 11.53
C ALA A 363 1.90 0.38 12.18
N LYS A 364 0.75 -0.01 11.63
CA LYS A 364 -0.02 -1.18 12.10
C LYS A 364 0.67 -2.51 11.85
N ALA A 365 1.36 -2.65 10.70
CA ALA A 365 2.06 -3.88 10.37
C ALA A 365 3.30 -4.12 11.24
N TYR A 366 3.83 -3.06 11.86
CA TYR A 366 5.09 -3.07 12.61
C TYR A 366 4.99 -2.39 13.99
N GLU A 367 3.91 -2.67 14.72
CA GLU A 367 3.68 -2.15 16.08
C GLU A 367 4.92 -2.36 16.98
N GLY A 368 5.40 -1.27 17.61
CA GLY A 368 6.53 -1.28 18.55
C GLY A 368 7.91 -1.05 17.94
N HIS A 369 8.05 -0.84 16.63
CA HIS A 369 9.31 -0.45 15.98
C HIS A 369 9.34 1.04 15.66
N SER A 370 10.51 1.68 15.83
CA SER A 370 10.74 3.02 15.28
C SER A 370 10.73 2.96 13.75
N LEU A 371 9.95 3.84 13.15
CA LEU A 371 9.88 4.00 11.70
C LEU A 371 10.48 5.33 11.24
N GLU A 372 11.25 6.00 12.08
CA GLU A 372 11.95 7.24 11.76
C GLU A 372 13.33 6.93 11.16
N PHE A 373 13.68 7.62 10.08
CA PHE A 373 14.99 7.48 9.43
C PHE A 373 16.13 7.69 10.44
N GLY A 374 17.01 6.72 10.55
CA GLY A 374 18.09 6.72 11.52
C GLY A 374 18.72 5.34 11.71
N PRO A 375 19.50 5.13 12.78
CA PRO A 375 20.25 3.90 13.00
C PRO A 375 19.43 2.61 13.02
N GLU A 376 18.16 2.69 13.40
CA GLU A 376 17.25 1.53 13.48
C GLU A 376 16.28 1.44 12.27
N TYR A 377 16.35 2.41 11.33
CA TYR A 377 15.51 2.44 10.13
C TYR A 377 16.27 3.00 8.93
N LEU A 378 17.08 2.16 8.29
CA LEU A 378 17.89 2.50 7.11
C LEU A 378 17.17 2.19 5.78
N ILE A 379 16.26 1.23 5.80
CA ILE A 379 15.52 0.73 4.63
C ILE A 379 14.04 0.58 4.97
N PRO A 380 13.15 0.73 3.98
CA PRO A 380 11.71 0.57 4.19
C PRO A 380 11.35 -0.83 4.69
N LYS A 381 10.16 -0.97 5.23
CA LYS A 381 9.60 -2.27 5.62
C LYS A 381 8.87 -2.93 4.46
N PRO A 382 8.82 -4.28 4.37
CA PRO A 382 8.20 -5.01 3.26
C PRO A 382 6.73 -4.67 2.96
N PHE A 383 5.94 -4.34 3.99
CA PHE A 383 4.53 -3.97 3.83
C PHE A 383 4.29 -2.47 3.62
N ASP A 384 5.34 -1.70 3.29
CA ASP A 384 5.18 -0.30 2.91
C ASP A 384 4.54 -0.18 1.52
N PRO A 385 3.29 0.33 1.42
CA PRO A 385 2.58 0.41 0.15
C PRO A 385 3.22 1.39 -0.85
N ARG A 386 4.10 2.28 -0.39
CA ARG A 386 4.80 3.24 -1.24
C ARG A 386 5.89 2.59 -2.10
N LEU A 387 6.38 1.39 -1.74
CA LEU A 387 7.44 0.69 -2.46
C LEU A 387 7.15 0.58 -3.97
N ILE A 388 5.97 0.10 -4.35
CA ILE A 388 5.61 -0.06 -5.77
C ILE A 388 5.50 1.29 -6.48
N ILE A 389 4.95 2.31 -5.80
CA ILE A 389 4.71 3.65 -6.37
C ILE A 389 6.02 4.41 -6.61
N LYS A 390 7.07 4.10 -5.85
CA LYS A 390 8.40 4.73 -5.96
C LYS A 390 9.33 3.93 -6.86
N ILE A 391 9.45 2.62 -6.62
CA ILE A 391 10.45 1.78 -7.28
C ILE A 391 10.07 1.48 -8.73
N ALA A 392 8.84 1.03 -8.98
CA ALA A 392 8.45 0.62 -10.33
C ALA A 392 8.55 1.78 -11.35
N PRO A 393 8.11 3.03 -11.04
CA PRO A 393 8.32 4.16 -11.95
C PRO A 393 9.79 4.53 -12.16
N ALA A 394 10.63 4.47 -11.12
CA ALA A 394 12.05 4.74 -11.24
C ALA A 394 12.75 3.73 -12.17
N VAL A 395 12.41 2.45 -12.02
CA VAL A 395 12.91 1.36 -12.87
C VAL A 395 12.39 1.49 -14.30
N ALA A 396 11.10 1.80 -14.49
CA ALA A 396 10.48 2.02 -15.80
C ALA A 396 11.16 3.19 -16.55
N GLN A 397 11.41 4.30 -15.85
CA GLN A 397 12.13 5.44 -16.43
C GLN A 397 13.54 5.05 -16.84
N ALA A 398 14.28 4.36 -15.98
CA ALA A 398 15.65 3.91 -16.31
C ALA A 398 15.66 2.94 -17.50
N ALA A 399 14.65 2.08 -17.64
CA ALA A 399 14.52 1.19 -18.80
C ALA A 399 14.25 1.97 -20.09
N MET A 400 13.43 3.00 -20.04
CA MET A 400 13.18 3.89 -21.19
C MET A 400 14.46 4.66 -21.58
N ASP A 401 15.14 5.22 -20.60
CA ASP A 401 16.37 5.99 -20.81
C ASP A 401 17.53 5.14 -21.36
N SER A 402 17.57 3.85 -20.96
CA SER A 402 18.53 2.85 -21.47
C SER A 402 18.15 2.28 -22.83
N GLY A 403 16.98 2.65 -23.39
CA GLY A 403 16.54 2.20 -24.70
C GLY A 403 16.10 0.73 -24.78
N VAL A 404 15.84 0.07 -23.64
CA VAL A 404 15.42 -1.34 -23.57
C VAL A 404 13.90 -1.52 -23.48
N ALA A 405 13.15 -0.43 -23.40
CA ALA A 405 11.69 -0.42 -23.31
C ALA A 405 11.04 -0.58 -24.67
N THR A 406 10.23 -1.61 -24.89
CA THR A 406 9.43 -1.82 -26.12
C THR A 406 8.09 -1.08 -26.10
N ARG A 407 7.63 -0.67 -24.92
CA ARG A 407 6.35 0.03 -24.68
C ARG A 407 6.56 1.21 -23.73
N PRO A 408 7.19 2.30 -24.20
CA PRO A 408 7.48 3.43 -23.32
C PRO A 408 6.20 4.08 -22.78
N ILE A 409 6.22 4.41 -21.48
CA ILE A 409 5.14 5.09 -20.78
C ILE A 409 5.18 6.57 -21.14
N LYS A 410 4.07 7.09 -21.69
CA LYS A 410 3.99 8.49 -22.13
C LYS A 410 3.72 9.48 -20.98
N ASN A 411 3.05 9.05 -19.93
CA ASN A 411 2.69 9.88 -18.79
C ASN A 411 3.02 9.14 -17.48
N MET A 412 4.16 9.50 -16.89
CA MET A 412 4.66 8.87 -15.65
C MET A 412 3.79 9.19 -14.43
N ASP A 413 3.12 10.35 -14.41
CA ASP A 413 2.25 10.71 -13.27
C ASP A 413 0.97 9.87 -13.30
N ALA A 414 0.38 9.67 -14.48
CA ALA A 414 -0.74 8.74 -14.64
C ALA A 414 -0.35 7.30 -14.27
N TYR A 415 0.86 6.88 -14.59
CA TYR A 415 1.37 5.56 -14.22
C TYR A 415 1.54 5.41 -12.69
N ARG A 416 2.08 6.43 -12.00
CA ARG A 416 2.14 6.44 -10.53
C ARG A 416 0.75 6.36 -9.90
N GLU A 417 -0.22 7.10 -10.45
CA GLU A 417 -1.61 7.02 -10.00
C GLU A 417 -2.20 5.61 -10.19
N GLU A 418 -1.96 4.97 -11.33
CA GLU A 418 -2.40 3.61 -11.62
C GLU A 418 -1.84 2.60 -10.62
N LEU A 419 -0.53 2.65 -10.36
CA LEU A 419 0.11 1.83 -9.33
C LEU A 419 -0.46 2.11 -7.93
N GLY A 420 -0.74 3.36 -7.61
CA GLY A 420 -1.40 3.76 -6.37
C GLY A 420 -2.79 3.15 -6.22
N THR A 421 -3.55 3.03 -7.31
CA THR A 421 -4.88 2.38 -7.27
C THR A 421 -4.78 0.87 -6.99
N THR A 422 -3.72 0.22 -7.45
CA THR A 422 -3.49 -1.21 -7.21
C THR A 422 -3.20 -1.49 -5.74
N VAL A 423 -2.49 -0.60 -5.06
CA VAL A 423 -2.13 -0.72 -3.64
C VAL A 423 -3.25 -0.24 -2.73
N TYR A 424 -3.82 0.93 -3.06
CA TYR A 424 -4.92 1.51 -2.31
C TYR A 424 -6.23 1.22 -3.03
N ARG A 425 -6.95 0.19 -2.63
CA ARG A 425 -8.27 -0.17 -3.21
C ARG A 425 -9.25 1.00 -3.29
N THR A 426 -9.10 2.00 -2.38
CA THR A 426 -9.88 3.24 -2.40
C THR A 426 -9.49 4.18 -3.55
N GLY A 427 -8.30 4.05 -4.11
CA GLY A 427 -7.77 4.99 -5.10
C GLY A 427 -8.63 5.13 -6.35
N MET A 428 -9.10 4.00 -6.89
CA MET A 428 -9.91 4.01 -8.12
C MET A 428 -11.28 4.69 -7.90
N VAL A 429 -11.95 4.37 -6.80
CA VAL A 429 -13.28 4.93 -6.47
C VAL A 429 -13.18 6.41 -6.05
N MET A 430 -12.11 6.76 -5.34
CA MET A 430 -11.87 8.11 -4.86
C MET A 430 -11.28 9.07 -5.91
N ARG A 431 -10.82 8.58 -7.05
CA ARG A 431 -10.13 9.39 -8.08
C ARG A 431 -10.92 10.62 -8.54
N PRO A 432 -12.22 10.53 -8.87
CA PRO A 432 -13.01 11.71 -9.25
C PRO A 432 -13.12 12.74 -8.11
N VAL A 433 -13.24 12.26 -6.87
CA VAL A 433 -13.34 13.10 -5.67
C VAL A 433 -12.02 13.82 -5.40
N PHE A 434 -10.87 13.12 -5.48
CA PHE A 434 -9.57 13.76 -5.34
C PHE A 434 -9.29 14.80 -6.44
N ALA A 435 -9.61 14.48 -7.69
CA ALA A 435 -9.47 15.43 -8.80
C ALA A 435 -10.33 16.68 -8.58
N ALA A 436 -11.56 16.48 -8.11
CA ALA A 436 -12.45 17.57 -7.75
C ALA A 436 -11.89 18.42 -6.59
N ALA A 437 -11.43 17.83 -5.51
CA ALA A 437 -10.86 18.54 -4.36
C ALA A 437 -9.59 19.34 -4.74
N LYS A 438 -8.66 18.73 -5.48
CA LYS A 438 -7.39 19.36 -5.91
C LYS A 438 -7.60 20.58 -6.84
N SER A 439 -8.65 20.61 -7.63
CA SER A 439 -8.88 21.71 -8.55
C SER A 439 -9.29 23.02 -7.83
N GLU A 440 -9.90 22.93 -6.65
CA GLU A 440 -10.28 24.07 -5.80
C GLU A 440 -10.23 23.66 -4.31
N PRO A 441 -9.05 23.67 -3.68
CA PRO A 441 -8.90 23.23 -2.30
C PRO A 441 -9.66 24.11 -1.30
N ALA A 442 -10.63 23.53 -0.58
CA ALA A 442 -11.46 24.21 0.40
C ALA A 442 -10.78 24.30 1.77
N ARG A 443 -11.23 25.24 2.61
CA ARG A 443 -10.81 25.39 4.01
C ARG A 443 -11.59 24.41 4.87
N ILE A 444 -10.91 23.39 5.40
CA ILE A 444 -11.54 22.31 6.16
C ILE A 444 -11.07 22.36 7.63
N VAL A 445 -12.03 22.48 8.54
CA VAL A 445 -11.76 22.41 9.98
C VAL A 445 -11.64 20.96 10.42
N PHE A 446 -10.62 20.66 11.20
CA PHE A 446 -10.47 19.41 11.95
C PHE A 446 -10.70 19.70 13.45
N ALA A 447 -11.82 19.19 13.96
CA ALA A 447 -12.21 19.46 15.35
C ALA A 447 -11.22 18.88 16.36
N GLU A 448 -10.60 17.74 16.08
CA GLU A 448 -9.60 17.11 16.93
C GLU A 448 -8.17 17.35 16.38
N GLY A 449 -7.80 18.64 16.22
CA GLY A 449 -6.52 19.05 15.63
C GLY A 449 -5.28 18.61 16.40
N GLU A 450 -5.41 18.21 17.66
CA GLU A 450 -4.32 17.65 18.46
C GLU A 450 -4.11 16.14 18.18
N ASP A 451 -5.03 15.41 17.51
CA ASP A 451 -4.89 13.97 17.27
C ASP A 451 -3.76 13.69 16.26
N GLU A 452 -2.84 12.79 16.58
CA GLU A 452 -1.69 12.47 15.74
C GLU A 452 -2.09 11.99 14.33
N ARG A 453 -3.24 11.30 14.21
CA ARG A 453 -3.78 10.84 12.91
C ARG A 453 -4.26 12.03 12.07
N VAL A 454 -4.86 13.03 12.73
CA VAL A 454 -5.29 14.27 12.06
C VAL A 454 -4.07 15.06 11.58
N LEU A 455 -3.01 15.17 12.39
CA LEU A 455 -1.78 15.85 12.00
C LEU A 455 -1.11 15.20 10.78
N ARG A 456 -1.04 13.88 10.74
CA ARG A 456 -0.54 13.13 9.57
C ARG A 456 -1.44 13.32 8.34
N ALA A 457 -2.76 13.29 8.53
CA ALA A 457 -3.69 13.53 7.45
C ALA A 457 -3.59 14.98 6.92
N ALA A 458 -3.47 15.98 7.79
CA ALA A 458 -3.30 17.37 7.42
C ALA A 458 -2.01 17.60 6.59
N GLN A 459 -0.91 16.95 6.98
CA GLN A 459 0.34 16.99 6.21
C GLN A 459 0.13 16.48 4.77
N PHE A 460 -0.49 15.31 4.60
CA PHE A 460 -0.78 14.74 3.29
C PHE A 460 -1.72 15.64 2.47
N VAL A 461 -2.78 16.12 3.11
CA VAL A 461 -3.79 16.98 2.49
C VAL A 461 -3.19 18.29 1.97
N LEU A 462 -2.23 18.88 2.68
CA LEU A 462 -1.48 20.06 2.27
C LEU A 462 -0.55 19.77 1.09
N LEU A 463 0.28 18.73 1.20
CA LEU A 463 1.24 18.34 0.16
C LEU A 463 0.54 18.04 -1.16
N GLU A 464 -0.56 17.32 -1.11
CA GLU A 464 -1.36 16.93 -2.28
C GLU A 464 -2.36 18.01 -2.72
N LYS A 465 -2.40 19.15 -2.04
CA LYS A 465 -3.32 20.28 -2.33
C LYS A 465 -4.81 19.86 -2.36
N ILE A 466 -5.21 18.98 -1.45
CA ILE A 466 -6.59 18.47 -1.35
C ILE A 466 -7.49 19.46 -0.64
N ALA A 467 -6.99 20.08 0.42
CA ALA A 467 -7.69 21.09 1.22
C ALA A 467 -6.69 22.03 1.92
N LYS A 468 -7.21 23.11 2.50
CA LYS A 468 -6.48 24.02 3.41
C LYS A 468 -6.92 23.70 4.85
N PRO A 469 -6.11 22.99 5.65
CA PRO A 469 -6.48 22.58 6.99
C PRO A 469 -6.57 23.76 7.98
N ILE A 470 -7.60 23.72 8.84
CA ILE A 470 -7.73 24.55 10.03
C ILE A 470 -7.83 23.59 11.22
N LEU A 471 -6.86 23.63 12.13
CA LEU A 471 -6.80 22.69 13.26
C LEU A 471 -7.31 23.35 14.54
N VAL A 472 -8.32 22.76 15.18
CA VAL A 472 -8.79 23.21 16.52
C VAL A 472 -7.98 22.50 17.60
N GLY A 473 -7.22 23.27 18.39
CA GLY A 473 -6.39 22.73 19.46
C GLY A 473 -5.33 23.72 19.93
N ARG A 474 -4.64 23.36 21.00
CA ARG A 474 -3.59 24.19 21.60
C ARG A 474 -2.32 24.17 20.74
N PRO A 475 -1.79 25.33 20.31
CA PRO A 475 -0.62 25.39 19.42
C PRO A 475 0.59 24.62 19.98
N SER A 476 0.88 24.76 21.28
CA SER A 476 2.01 24.09 21.93
C SER A 476 1.91 22.54 21.88
N VAL A 477 0.69 22.01 22.02
CA VAL A 477 0.44 20.56 21.94
C VAL A 477 0.55 20.07 20.50
N ILE A 478 0.01 20.82 19.55
CA ILE A 478 0.11 20.53 18.13
C ILE A 478 1.58 20.50 17.69
N GLU A 479 2.37 21.51 18.05
CA GLU A 479 3.81 21.56 17.73
C GLU A 479 4.61 20.41 18.34
N MET A 480 4.33 20.08 19.62
CA MET A 480 4.96 18.93 20.27
C MET A 480 4.66 17.63 19.52
N ARG A 481 3.39 17.42 19.12
CA ARG A 481 2.97 16.22 18.40
C ARG A 481 3.47 16.19 16.95
N LEU A 482 3.53 17.34 16.26
CA LEU A 482 4.16 17.44 14.94
C LEU A 482 5.62 16.99 14.99
N LYS A 483 6.38 17.46 15.99
CA LYS A 483 7.77 16.99 16.20
C LYS A 483 7.84 15.48 16.44
N LYS A 484 6.92 14.94 17.26
CA LYS A 484 6.84 13.51 17.56
C LYS A 484 6.56 12.66 16.32
N VAL A 485 5.73 13.14 15.40
CA VAL A 485 5.42 12.42 14.13
C VAL A 485 6.40 12.75 13.01
N GLY A 486 7.50 13.47 13.28
CA GLY A 486 8.54 13.79 12.31
C GLY A 486 8.13 14.82 11.24
N SER A 487 7.03 15.55 11.47
CA SER A 487 6.55 16.57 10.52
C SER A 487 7.37 17.85 10.61
N LYS A 488 7.64 18.48 9.46
CA LYS A 488 8.30 19.78 9.36
C LYS A 488 7.31 20.95 9.29
N LEU A 489 6.01 20.68 9.36
CA LEU A 489 4.96 21.69 9.30
C LEU A 489 5.02 22.59 10.54
N LYS A 490 4.66 23.87 10.35
CA LYS A 490 4.66 24.89 11.38
C LYS A 490 3.28 25.49 11.57
N CYS A 491 2.86 25.61 12.83
CA CYS A 491 1.62 26.27 13.20
C CYS A 491 1.61 27.74 12.73
N GLY A 492 0.51 28.16 12.09
CA GLY A 492 0.32 29.54 11.62
C GLY A 492 1.07 29.91 10.35
N GLU A 493 2.05 29.10 9.88
CA GLU A 493 2.74 29.29 8.60
C GLU A 493 2.14 28.38 7.51
N ASP A 494 2.08 27.07 7.76
CA ASP A 494 1.62 26.09 6.77
C ASP A 494 0.11 25.83 6.87
N PHE A 495 -0.47 25.97 8.05
CA PHE A 495 -1.90 25.80 8.30
C PHE A 495 -2.37 26.67 9.46
N GLU A 496 -3.66 26.95 9.49
CA GLU A 496 -4.30 27.75 10.52
C GLU A 496 -4.57 26.91 11.79
N VAL A 497 -4.36 27.52 12.97
CA VAL A 497 -4.71 26.93 14.26
C VAL A 497 -5.74 27.81 14.95
N VAL A 498 -6.77 27.18 15.52
CA VAL A 498 -7.79 27.80 16.37
C VAL A 498 -7.58 27.31 17.79
N ASP A 499 -7.02 28.17 18.64
CA ASP A 499 -6.81 27.87 20.05
C ASP A 499 -8.11 28.06 20.86
N PRO A 500 -8.71 27.02 21.46
CA PRO A 500 -9.92 27.16 22.26
C PRO A 500 -9.77 28.11 23.45
N GLU A 501 -8.54 28.37 23.88
CA GLU A 501 -8.26 29.23 25.07
C GLU A 501 -7.98 30.70 24.68
N ASP A 502 -7.39 30.95 23.49
CA ASP A 502 -6.89 32.29 23.10
C ASP A 502 -7.04 32.56 21.57
N ASP A 503 -8.19 32.27 20.98
CA ASP A 503 -8.46 32.65 19.60
C ASP A 503 -9.12 34.06 19.52
N PRO A 504 -8.67 34.96 18.60
CA PRO A 504 -9.24 36.30 18.46
C PRO A 504 -10.73 36.28 18.08
N ARG A 505 -11.22 35.20 17.47
CA ARG A 505 -12.64 35.02 17.10
C ARG A 505 -13.50 34.48 18.23
N TYR A 506 -12.94 34.19 19.40
CA TYR A 506 -13.66 33.59 20.53
C TYR A 506 -14.93 34.39 20.89
N GLN A 507 -14.85 35.74 20.93
CA GLN A 507 -16.00 36.56 21.23
C GLN A 507 -17.11 36.41 20.19
N GLN A 508 -16.78 36.47 18.93
CA GLN A 508 -17.73 36.29 17.83
C GLN A 508 -18.33 34.88 17.83
N CYS A 509 -17.53 33.86 18.12
CA CYS A 509 -17.98 32.47 18.16
C CYS A 509 -18.99 32.20 19.27
N TRP A 510 -18.72 32.63 20.52
CA TRP A 510 -19.67 32.39 21.62
C TRP A 510 -20.94 33.24 21.48
N GLN A 511 -20.87 34.47 20.90
CA GLN A 511 -22.03 35.29 20.60
C GLN A 511 -22.93 34.60 19.54
N ALA A 512 -22.36 34.11 18.44
CA ALA A 512 -23.09 33.38 17.42
C ALA A 512 -23.79 32.13 17.97
N TYR A 513 -23.11 31.40 18.88
CA TYR A 513 -23.73 30.23 19.54
C TYR A 513 -24.84 30.62 20.51
N HIS A 514 -24.63 31.68 21.27
CA HIS A 514 -25.67 32.22 22.17
C HIS A 514 -26.92 32.66 21.39
N GLU A 515 -26.75 33.41 20.29
CA GLU A 515 -27.88 33.86 19.44
C GLU A 515 -28.71 32.68 18.92
N LEU A 516 -28.05 31.60 18.52
CA LEU A 516 -28.73 30.39 18.03
C LEU A 516 -29.54 29.70 19.13
N GLY A 517 -28.96 29.50 20.30
CA GLY A 517 -29.54 28.71 21.38
C GLY A 517 -30.20 29.54 22.51
N ALA A 518 -30.34 30.86 22.39
CA ALA A 518 -30.86 31.71 23.44
C ALA A 518 -32.25 31.30 23.95
N ARG A 519 -33.11 30.87 23.04
CA ARG A 519 -34.48 30.39 23.37
C ARG A 519 -34.51 28.93 23.82
N GLU A 520 -33.39 28.22 23.71
CA GLU A 520 -33.18 26.84 24.14
C GLU A 520 -32.36 26.75 25.44
N GLY A 521 -32.14 27.89 26.12
CA GLY A 521 -31.46 27.96 27.41
C GLY A 521 -29.93 28.13 27.32
N VAL A 522 -29.38 28.43 26.14
CA VAL A 522 -27.96 28.76 26.00
C VAL A 522 -27.71 30.22 26.46
N THR A 523 -27.39 30.40 27.74
CA THR A 523 -27.02 31.74 28.27
C THR A 523 -25.62 32.14 27.77
N PRO A 524 -25.25 33.45 27.87
CA PRO A 524 -23.89 33.90 27.52
C PRO A 524 -22.78 33.13 28.21
N ASP A 525 -22.96 32.77 29.49
CA ASP A 525 -21.94 32.03 30.26
C ASP A 525 -21.87 30.57 29.84
N VAL A 526 -23.00 29.93 29.50
CA VAL A 526 -23.04 28.58 28.91
C VAL A 526 -22.34 28.61 27.58
N ALA A 527 -22.63 29.58 26.70
CA ALA A 527 -21.98 29.71 25.41
C ALA A 527 -20.46 29.86 25.48
N LYS A 528 -19.99 30.74 26.39
CA LYS A 528 -18.55 30.93 26.64
C LYS A 528 -17.87 29.65 27.11
N ALA A 529 -18.48 28.93 28.07
CA ALA A 529 -17.94 27.67 28.59
C ALA A 529 -17.92 26.57 27.49
N ALA A 530 -18.98 26.47 26.68
CA ALA A 530 -19.10 25.49 25.62
C ALA A 530 -18.05 25.71 24.54
N MET A 531 -17.78 26.96 24.16
CA MET A 531 -16.76 27.33 23.13
C MET A 531 -15.31 27.07 23.58
N ARG A 532 -15.06 26.78 24.88
CA ARG A 532 -13.74 26.34 25.35
C ARG A 532 -13.63 24.83 25.52
N LYS A 533 -14.76 24.13 25.53
CA LYS A 533 -14.82 22.72 25.92
C LYS A 533 -15.05 21.80 24.73
N PHE A 534 -15.82 22.24 23.73
CA PHE A 534 -16.32 21.36 22.67
C PHE A 534 -15.77 21.76 21.30
N ASN A 535 -14.68 21.12 20.89
CA ASN A 535 -14.01 21.42 19.62
C ASN A 535 -14.92 21.28 18.38
N THR A 536 -15.84 20.30 18.38
CA THR A 536 -16.84 20.15 17.32
C THR A 536 -17.76 21.37 17.21
N LEU A 537 -18.17 21.92 18.36
CA LEU A 537 -18.97 23.12 18.38
C LEU A 537 -18.19 24.33 17.81
N ILE A 538 -16.91 24.47 18.20
CA ILE A 538 -16.01 25.51 17.66
C ILE A 538 -15.94 25.38 16.14
N GLY A 539 -15.63 24.18 15.64
CA GLY A 539 -15.54 23.94 14.21
C GLY A 539 -16.84 24.22 13.46
N ALA A 540 -17.98 23.80 14.01
CA ALA A 540 -19.29 24.06 13.41
C ALA A 540 -19.60 25.57 13.33
N ILE A 541 -19.31 26.34 14.37
CA ILE A 541 -19.48 27.80 14.39
C ILE A 541 -18.58 28.47 13.34
N LEU A 542 -17.32 28.05 13.20
CA LEU A 542 -16.41 28.57 12.18
C LEU A 542 -16.96 28.33 10.76
N VAL A 543 -17.52 27.16 10.50
CA VAL A 543 -18.18 26.86 9.22
C VAL A 543 -19.42 27.75 9.01
N ARG A 544 -20.22 27.96 10.04
CA ARG A 544 -21.39 28.84 9.98
C ARG A 544 -21.03 30.29 9.70
N LEU A 545 -19.98 30.79 10.33
CA LEU A 545 -19.48 32.16 10.13
C LEU A 545 -18.79 32.38 8.78
N GLY A 546 -18.55 31.30 8.02
CA GLY A 546 -17.84 31.35 6.73
C GLY A 546 -16.32 31.45 6.86
N GLU A 547 -15.78 31.23 8.07
CA GLU A 547 -14.33 31.13 8.32
C GLU A 547 -13.74 29.83 7.78
N ALA A 548 -14.59 28.82 7.65
CA ALA A 548 -14.26 27.54 7.00
C ALA A 548 -15.38 27.12 6.04
N ASP A 549 -15.03 26.23 5.10
CA ASP A 549 -15.95 25.77 4.06
C ASP A 549 -16.57 24.41 4.37
N GLY A 550 -15.93 23.66 5.28
CA GLY A 550 -16.40 22.34 5.76
C GLY A 550 -15.67 21.88 7.01
N MET A 551 -16.07 20.71 7.57
CA MET A 551 -15.50 20.18 8.80
C MET A 551 -15.39 18.67 8.80
N ILE A 552 -14.33 18.15 9.45
CA ILE A 552 -14.15 16.75 9.83
C ILE A 552 -14.04 16.67 11.36
N CYS A 553 -14.82 15.76 11.97
CA CYS A 553 -14.80 15.52 13.41
C CYS A 553 -15.07 14.04 13.74
N GLY A 554 -15.09 13.67 15.04
CA GLY A 554 -15.52 12.35 15.53
C GLY A 554 -14.40 11.34 15.73
N MET A 555 -13.12 11.75 15.72
CA MET A 555 -12.01 10.89 16.11
C MET A 555 -12.00 10.61 17.61
N ILE A 556 -12.65 11.45 18.40
CA ILE A 556 -12.80 11.33 19.86
C ILE A 556 -14.25 11.61 20.22
N GLY A 557 -14.88 10.73 20.99
CA GLY A 557 -16.26 10.92 21.48
C GLY A 557 -17.30 10.04 20.78
N GLN A 558 -18.56 10.34 21.01
CA GLN A 558 -19.70 9.59 20.49
C GLN A 558 -20.30 10.30 19.27
N TYR A 559 -20.70 9.54 18.26
CA TYR A 559 -21.27 10.05 17.01
C TYR A 559 -22.45 11.03 17.24
N HIS A 560 -23.39 10.67 18.12
CA HIS A 560 -24.56 11.50 18.41
C HIS A 560 -24.22 12.85 19.08
N THR A 561 -23.17 12.89 19.88
CA THR A 561 -22.72 14.18 20.50
C THR A 561 -22.27 15.16 19.43
N HIS A 562 -21.50 14.68 18.45
CA HIS A 562 -21.06 15.50 17.32
C HIS A 562 -22.24 15.92 16.43
N LEU A 563 -23.16 14.97 16.15
CA LEU A 563 -24.34 15.24 15.34
C LEU A 563 -25.22 16.33 15.97
N ASN A 564 -25.45 16.29 17.29
CA ASN A 564 -26.24 17.31 17.99
C ASN A 564 -25.66 18.72 17.81
N PHE A 565 -24.34 18.89 17.92
CA PHE A 565 -23.71 20.20 17.68
C PHE A 565 -23.85 20.65 16.21
N ILE A 566 -23.71 19.71 15.27
CA ILE A 566 -23.88 20.01 13.85
C ILE A 566 -25.32 20.41 13.55
N GLU A 567 -26.30 19.71 14.12
CA GLU A 567 -27.72 20.04 13.95
C GLU A 567 -28.09 21.39 14.55
N GLN A 568 -27.61 21.70 15.78
CA GLN A 568 -27.85 22.98 16.45
C GLN A 568 -27.25 24.17 15.71
N VAL A 569 -26.06 24.00 15.15
CA VAL A 569 -25.29 25.12 14.59
C VAL A 569 -25.49 25.29 13.09
N LEU A 570 -25.38 24.21 12.32
CA LEU A 570 -25.43 24.24 10.86
C LEU A 570 -26.82 23.92 10.32
N GLY A 571 -27.51 22.99 11.00
CA GLY A 571 -28.83 22.56 10.55
C GLY A 571 -28.80 21.67 9.32
N LYS A 572 -29.99 21.41 8.80
CA LYS A 572 -30.24 20.60 7.61
C LYS A 572 -30.27 21.47 6.37
N ALA A 573 -29.88 20.90 5.23
CA ALA A 573 -30.02 21.56 3.94
C ALA A 573 -31.49 21.85 3.60
N GLU A 574 -31.73 22.79 2.73
CA GLU A 574 -33.06 23.16 2.30
C GLU A 574 -33.83 21.95 1.74
N ASN A 575 -35.06 21.78 2.17
CA ASN A 575 -35.95 20.64 1.80
C ASN A 575 -35.45 19.26 2.26
N VAL A 576 -34.55 19.18 3.25
CA VAL A 576 -34.12 17.93 3.88
C VAL A 576 -34.74 17.81 5.25
N GLN A 577 -35.47 16.70 5.49
CA GLN A 577 -36.17 16.49 6.77
C GLN A 577 -35.29 15.84 7.83
N ASN A 578 -34.33 14.98 7.44
CA ASN A 578 -33.50 14.23 8.37
C ASN A 578 -32.06 14.05 7.84
N PHE A 579 -31.12 13.96 8.76
CA PHE A 579 -29.78 13.48 8.44
C PHE A 579 -29.81 11.98 8.18
N ALA A 580 -28.79 11.49 7.46
CA ALA A 580 -28.49 10.09 7.35
C ALA A 580 -26.97 9.86 7.30
N ALA A 581 -26.54 8.64 7.60
CA ALA A 581 -25.13 8.28 7.51
C ALA A 581 -24.94 7.11 6.53
N MET A 582 -24.05 7.31 5.56
CA MET A 582 -23.73 6.29 4.56
C MET A 582 -22.28 5.84 4.70
N ASN A 583 -21.99 4.57 4.49
CA ASN A 583 -20.64 4.04 4.39
C ASN A 583 -20.46 3.31 3.07
N LEU A 584 -19.30 3.52 2.44
CA LEU A 584 -18.84 2.70 1.32
C LEU A 584 -17.98 1.55 1.86
N LEU A 585 -18.30 0.34 1.47
CA LEU A 585 -17.54 -0.87 1.73
C LEU A 585 -17.03 -1.44 0.42
N MET A 586 -15.71 -1.57 0.31
CA MET A 586 -15.03 -2.12 -0.85
C MET A 586 -14.75 -3.60 -0.64
N LEU A 587 -15.41 -4.44 -1.41
CA LEU A 587 -15.25 -5.89 -1.41
C LEU A 587 -14.51 -6.35 -2.68
N PRO A 588 -13.95 -7.55 -2.70
CA PRO A 588 -13.43 -8.12 -3.93
C PRO A 588 -14.50 -8.16 -5.04
N GLY A 589 -14.25 -7.43 -6.13
CA GLY A 589 -15.13 -7.38 -7.29
C GLY A 589 -16.36 -6.48 -7.18
N ARG A 590 -16.63 -5.82 -6.02
CA ARG A 590 -17.80 -4.94 -5.88
C ARG A 590 -17.62 -3.83 -4.84
N ASN A 591 -18.32 -2.72 -5.05
CA ASN A 591 -18.44 -1.61 -4.10
C ASN A 591 -19.87 -1.53 -3.59
N LEU A 592 -20.08 -1.54 -2.27
CA LEU A 592 -21.40 -1.46 -1.66
C LEU A 592 -21.49 -0.21 -0.78
N PHE A 593 -22.47 0.65 -1.07
CA PHE A 593 -22.87 1.73 -0.20
C PHE A 593 -24.00 1.26 0.69
N ILE A 594 -23.91 1.51 1.99
CA ILE A 594 -24.91 1.08 3.00
C ILE A 594 -25.39 2.30 3.75
N CYS A 595 -26.68 2.55 3.77
CA CYS A 595 -27.39 3.65 4.43
C CYS A 595 -28.63 3.13 5.17
N ASP A 596 -28.99 3.60 6.34
CA ASP A 596 -28.39 4.57 7.25
C ASP A 596 -27.65 3.85 8.38
N THR A 597 -26.38 4.13 8.57
CA THR A 597 -25.53 3.35 9.51
C THR A 597 -25.43 3.94 10.92
N TYR A 598 -25.90 5.19 11.19
CA TYR A 598 -25.66 5.86 12.49
C TYR A 598 -26.78 6.75 13.01
N VAL A 599 -27.83 7.09 12.24
CA VAL A 599 -28.72 8.21 12.61
C VAL A 599 -30.15 7.78 12.91
N ASN A 600 -30.85 7.10 11.98
CA ASN A 600 -32.31 6.93 12.08
C ASN A 600 -32.71 5.56 12.66
N GLU A 601 -33.24 5.54 13.87
CA GLU A 601 -33.68 4.31 14.55
C GLU A 601 -34.90 3.69 13.87
N THR A 602 -35.91 4.51 13.57
CA THR A 602 -37.18 4.03 12.96
C THR A 602 -37.66 5.06 11.93
N PRO A 603 -37.03 5.12 10.74
CA PRO A 603 -37.37 6.11 9.73
C PRO A 603 -38.79 5.86 9.15
N THR A 604 -39.51 6.95 8.80
CA THR A 604 -40.75 6.90 8.04
C THR A 604 -40.46 6.58 6.56
N ALA A 605 -41.51 6.31 5.78
CA ALA A 605 -41.37 6.10 4.33
C ALA A 605 -40.83 7.35 3.62
N GLU A 606 -41.24 8.53 4.04
CA GLU A 606 -40.72 9.83 3.53
C GLU A 606 -39.24 10.00 3.84
N GLN A 607 -38.85 9.71 5.09
CA GLN A 607 -37.44 9.79 5.51
C GLN A 607 -36.55 8.78 4.76
N LEU A 608 -37.06 7.55 4.54
CA LEU A 608 -36.37 6.56 3.71
C LEU A 608 -36.21 7.03 2.26
N ALA A 609 -37.23 7.67 1.70
CA ALA A 609 -37.16 8.24 0.36
C ALA A 609 -36.13 9.37 0.28
N ASP A 610 -36.14 10.30 1.24
CA ASP A 610 -35.22 11.41 1.29
C ASP A 610 -33.76 10.94 1.42
N MET A 611 -33.45 10.03 2.35
CA MET A 611 -32.11 9.51 2.53
C MET A 611 -31.62 8.73 1.29
N THR A 612 -32.52 8.02 0.60
CA THR A 612 -32.18 7.31 -0.64
C THR A 612 -31.76 8.29 -1.74
N MET A 613 -32.50 9.38 -1.91
CA MET A 613 -32.14 10.40 -2.91
C MET A 613 -30.85 11.15 -2.56
N LEU A 614 -30.61 11.43 -1.27
CA LEU A 614 -29.36 12.04 -0.81
C LEU A 614 -28.17 11.10 -1.05
N ALA A 615 -28.30 9.81 -0.71
CA ALA A 615 -27.27 8.82 -0.93
C ALA A 615 -26.96 8.62 -2.41
N SER A 616 -28.00 8.56 -3.27
CA SER A 616 -27.82 8.41 -4.71
C SER A 616 -27.02 9.58 -5.32
N ARG A 617 -27.37 10.83 -4.95
CA ARG A 617 -26.63 12.02 -5.41
C ARG A 617 -25.19 12.04 -4.93
N GLU A 618 -24.91 11.51 -3.73
CA GLU A 618 -23.53 11.43 -3.22
C GLU A 618 -22.72 10.40 -4.01
N ILE A 619 -23.30 9.26 -4.37
CA ILE A 619 -22.66 8.20 -5.17
C ILE A 619 -22.31 8.69 -6.58
N GLU A 620 -23.16 9.49 -7.21
CA GLU A 620 -22.92 10.04 -8.54
C GLU A 620 -21.62 10.88 -8.60
N LYS A 621 -21.23 11.53 -7.48
CA LYS A 621 -19.98 12.31 -7.40
C LYS A 621 -18.72 11.45 -7.53
N PHE A 622 -18.84 10.14 -7.29
CA PHE A 622 -17.78 9.16 -7.52
C PHE A 622 -17.74 8.64 -8.98
N GLY A 623 -18.61 9.18 -9.85
CA GLY A 623 -18.75 8.67 -11.22
C GLY A 623 -19.45 7.30 -11.30
N ILE A 624 -20.16 6.92 -10.25
CA ILE A 624 -20.86 5.63 -10.14
C ILE A 624 -22.38 5.88 -10.34
N THR A 625 -23.00 5.13 -11.24
CA THR A 625 -24.46 5.14 -11.39
C THR A 625 -25.09 4.37 -10.21
N PRO A 626 -25.98 5.01 -9.41
CA PRO A 626 -26.62 4.34 -8.29
C PRO A 626 -27.63 3.29 -8.78
N LYS A 627 -27.52 2.09 -8.24
CA LYS A 627 -28.45 0.96 -8.37
C LYS A 627 -28.94 0.59 -6.99
N VAL A 628 -30.19 0.94 -6.69
CA VAL A 628 -30.70 0.98 -5.34
C VAL A 628 -31.55 -0.23 -5.01
N ALA A 629 -31.28 -0.89 -3.89
CA ALA A 629 -32.16 -1.90 -3.31
C ALA A 629 -32.67 -1.46 -1.93
N LEU A 630 -34.00 -1.47 -1.77
CA LEU A 630 -34.66 -1.30 -0.47
C LEU A 630 -34.75 -2.64 0.23
N LEU A 631 -33.97 -2.84 1.31
CA LEU A 631 -33.84 -4.15 1.96
C LEU A 631 -34.88 -4.38 3.03
N SER A 632 -35.33 -5.62 3.12
CA SER A 632 -36.34 -6.11 4.10
C SER A 632 -36.16 -7.60 4.35
N ASN A 633 -36.84 -8.10 5.37
CA ASN A 633 -37.12 -9.54 5.55
C ASN A 633 -38.28 -10.04 4.66
N SER A 634 -38.77 -9.23 3.73
CA SER A 634 -39.79 -9.52 2.75
C SER A 634 -39.23 -9.38 1.34
N ASN A 635 -39.59 -10.32 0.45
CA ASN A 635 -39.35 -10.21 -0.98
C ASN A 635 -40.68 -9.86 -1.65
N PHE A 636 -40.83 -8.59 -2.10
CA PHE A 636 -41.99 -8.13 -2.90
C PHE A 636 -43.35 -8.52 -2.29
N GLY A 637 -43.52 -8.28 -0.98
CA GLY A 637 -44.76 -8.56 -0.25
C GLY A 637 -44.86 -9.97 0.35
N SER A 638 -43.82 -10.80 0.30
CA SER A 638 -43.85 -12.17 0.80
C SER A 638 -44.02 -12.30 2.32
N ALA A 639 -43.61 -11.28 3.10
CA ALA A 639 -43.70 -11.24 4.56
C ALA A 639 -44.15 -9.86 5.04
N PRO A 640 -45.45 -9.54 5.04
CA PRO A 640 -45.92 -8.21 5.39
C PRO A 640 -45.68 -7.91 6.87
N SER A 641 -44.93 -6.85 7.13
CA SER A 641 -44.66 -6.29 8.44
C SER A 641 -44.72 -4.75 8.37
N SER A 642 -44.78 -4.06 9.50
CA SER A 642 -44.73 -2.60 9.51
C SER A 642 -43.47 -2.07 8.85
N SER A 643 -42.35 -2.78 8.99
CA SER A 643 -41.06 -2.43 8.36
C SER A 643 -41.11 -2.63 6.85
N SER A 644 -41.52 -3.79 6.34
CA SER A 644 -41.64 -4.08 4.91
C SER A 644 -42.60 -3.15 4.20
N GLN A 645 -43.73 -2.81 4.84
CA GLN A 645 -44.70 -1.85 4.31
C GLN A 645 -44.13 -0.43 4.18
N ARG A 646 -43.31 0.00 5.16
CA ARG A 646 -42.61 1.30 5.05
C ARG A 646 -41.61 1.31 3.88
N MET A 647 -40.87 0.21 3.69
CA MET A 647 -39.91 0.10 2.56
C MET A 647 -40.67 0.10 1.21
N ALA A 648 -41.78 -0.61 1.09
CA ALA A 648 -42.61 -0.60 -0.11
C ALA A 648 -43.23 0.79 -0.38
N ALA A 649 -43.68 1.49 0.66
CA ALA A 649 -44.16 2.87 0.54
C ALA A 649 -43.06 3.83 0.11
N ALA A 650 -41.88 3.72 0.68
CA ALA A 650 -40.70 4.52 0.27
C ALA A 650 -40.35 4.30 -1.20
N ARG A 651 -40.38 3.06 -1.68
CA ARG A 651 -40.14 2.77 -3.11
C ARG A 651 -41.12 3.52 -4.02
N LYS A 652 -42.40 3.59 -3.68
CA LYS A 652 -43.40 4.34 -4.45
C LYS A 652 -43.09 5.82 -4.47
N LEU A 653 -42.81 6.41 -3.31
CA LEU A 653 -42.43 7.84 -3.20
C LEU A 653 -41.19 8.17 -4.03
N ILE A 654 -40.18 7.29 -4.04
CA ILE A 654 -38.95 7.51 -4.82
C ILE A 654 -39.27 7.42 -6.31
N ALA A 655 -40.08 6.44 -6.76
CA ALA A 655 -40.44 6.33 -8.17
C ALA A 655 -41.22 7.56 -8.69
N GLU A 656 -41.98 8.22 -7.83
CA GLU A 656 -42.68 9.48 -8.16
C GLU A 656 -41.72 10.69 -8.21
N ARG A 657 -40.78 10.78 -7.26
CA ARG A 657 -39.88 11.92 -7.10
C ARG A 657 -38.63 11.85 -7.99
N ALA A 658 -38.17 10.64 -8.32
CA ALA A 658 -36.97 10.37 -9.11
C ALA A 658 -37.20 9.20 -10.09
N PRO A 659 -38.06 9.36 -11.11
CA PRO A 659 -38.46 8.28 -12.02
C PRO A 659 -37.30 7.70 -12.85
N SER A 660 -36.18 8.41 -12.98
CA SER A 660 -34.96 7.93 -13.68
C SER A 660 -34.03 7.12 -12.79
N LEU A 661 -34.26 7.06 -11.47
CA LEU A 661 -33.40 6.32 -10.56
C LEU A 661 -33.71 4.83 -10.67
N GLU A 662 -32.67 4.02 -10.93
CA GLU A 662 -32.77 2.57 -10.99
C GLU A 662 -32.89 2.00 -9.57
N ILE A 663 -34.11 1.67 -9.16
CA ILE A 663 -34.48 1.23 -7.80
C ILE A 663 -35.51 0.14 -7.80
N ASP A 664 -35.41 -0.80 -6.88
CA ASP A 664 -36.45 -1.77 -6.61
C ASP A 664 -36.51 -2.24 -5.14
N GLY A 665 -37.55 -2.97 -4.77
CA GLY A 665 -37.76 -3.50 -3.44
C GLY A 665 -39.21 -3.31 -2.97
N GLU A 666 -39.56 -3.76 -1.77
CA GLU A 666 -38.66 -4.30 -0.74
C GLU A 666 -38.21 -5.73 -1.11
N MET A 667 -36.95 -6.04 -0.80
CA MET A 667 -36.35 -7.33 -1.14
C MET A 667 -35.33 -7.83 -0.11
N HIS A 668 -35.04 -9.13 -0.15
CA HIS A 668 -33.94 -9.73 0.62
C HIS A 668 -32.55 -9.26 0.12
N GLY A 669 -31.56 -9.38 0.98
CA GLY A 669 -30.18 -9.00 0.63
C GLY A 669 -29.55 -9.83 -0.50
N ASP A 670 -29.87 -11.10 -0.62
CA ASP A 670 -29.44 -11.98 -1.71
C ASP A 670 -30.07 -11.58 -3.05
N ALA A 671 -31.35 -11.22 -3.05
CA ALA A 671 -32.05 -10.70 -4.22
C ALA A 671 -31.49 -9.35 -4.69
N ALA A 672 -31.00 -8.51 -3.76
CA ALA A 672 -30.33 -7.26 -4.08
C ALA A 672 -28.99 -7.49 -4.81
N LEU A 673 -28.24 -8.51 -4.39
CA LEU A 673 -26.87 -8.79 -4.89
C LEU A 673 -26.83 -9.88 -5.98
N SER A 674 -27.98 -10.42 -6.39
CA SER A 674 -28.07 -11.41 -7.46
C SER A 674 -29.30 -11.18 -8.32
N GLU A 675 -29.09 -10.78 -9.56
CA GLU A 675 -30.16 -10.57 -10.53
C GLU A 675 -30.99 -11.87 -10.77
N ALA A 676 -30.31 -13.03 -10.79
CA ALA A 676 -30.98 -14.32 -10.99
C ALA A 676 -31.94 -14.64 -9.83
N VAL A 677 -31.50 -14.45 -8.59
CA VAL A 677 -32.34 -14.65 -7.39
C VAL A 677 -33.50 -13.65 -7.41
N ARG A 678 -33.27 -12.39 -7.73
CA ARG A 678 -34.29 -11.34 -7.80
C ARG A 678 -35.33 -11.63 -8.89
N LYS A 679 -34.92 -12.00 -10.10
CA LYS A 679 -35.83 -12.34 -11.20
C LYS A 679 -36.66 -13.60 -10.92
N ALA A 680 -36.09 -14.55 -10.18
CA ALA A 680 -36.84 -15.72 -9.75
C ALA A 680 -37.97 -15.36 -8.75
N ALA A 681 -37.68 -14.39 -7.85
CA ALA A 681 -38.71 -13.91 -6.89
C ALA A 681 -39.75 -12.98 -7.55
N PHE A 682 -39.29 -12.10 -8.46
CA PHE A 682 -40.11 -11.11 -9.15
C PHE A 682 -39.61 -10.84 -10.57
N PRO A 683 -40.16 -11.50 -11.61
CA PRO A 683 -39.71 -11.31 -13.01
C PRO A 683 -39.86 -9.88 -13.54
N GLY A 684 -40.78 -9.08 -12.96
CA GLY A 684 -41.07 -7.69 -13.33
C GLY A 684 -40.15 -6.66 -12.65
N THR A 685 -39.02 -7.07 -12.05
CA THR A 685 -38.08 -6.16 -11.40
C THR A 685 -37.53 -5.06 -12.34
N THR A 686 -37.44 -3.87 -11.83
CA THR A 686 -36.90 -2.69 -12.56
C THR A 686 -35.40 -2.52 -12.38
N LEU A 687 -34.78 -3.23 -11.42
CA LEU A 687 -33.36 -3.19 -11.15
C LEU A 687 -32.61 -4.19 -12.03
N THR A 688 -31.55 -3.75 -12.71
CA THR A 688 -30.68 -4.58 -13.58
C THR A 688 -29.34 -4.89 -12.91
N GLY A 689 -28.82 -6.10 -13.08
CA GLY A 689 -27.54 -6.51 -12.46
C GLY A 689 -27.60 -6.52 -10.93
N GLU A 690 -26.52 -6.18 -10.28
CA GLU A 690 -26.40 -6.11 -8.81
C GLU A 690 -26.64 -4.68 -8.30
N ALA A 691 -27.29 -4.56 -7.13
CA ALA A 691 -27.39 -3.28 -6.43
C ALA A 691 -26.01 -2.85 -5.89
N ASN A 692 -25.75 -1.54 -5.91
CA ASN A 692 -24.57 -0.95 -5.29
C ASN A 692 -24.91 0.00 -4.12
N LEU A 693 -26.19 0.38 -3.96
CA LEU A 693 -26.69 1.11 -2.81
C LEU A 693 -27.77 0.29 -2.10
N LEU A 694 -27.47 -0.05 -0.84
CA LEU A 694 -28.37 -0.80 0.02
C LEU A 694 -28.97 0.15 1.06
N ILE A 695 -30.30 0.36 0.99
CA ILE A 695 -31.06 1.13 1.97
C ILE A 695 -31.67 0.16 2.96
N MET A 696 -31.25 0.30 4.21
CA MET A 696 -31.70 -0.56 5.31
C MET A 696 -32.96 -0.01 5.98
N PRO A 697 -33.80 -0.89 6.58
CA PRO A 697 -35.04 -0.46 7.20
C PRO A 697 -34.85 0.36 8.49
N ASN A 698 -33.71 0.28 9.10
CA ASN A 698 -33.35 1.01 10.32
C ASN A 698 -31.83 0.98 10.57
N VAL A 699 -31.35 1.79 11.53
CA VAL A 699 -29.94 1.90 11.89
C VAL A 699 -29.34 0.59 12.40
N GLU A 700 -30.11 -0.21 13.12
CA GLU A 700 -29.63 -1.49 13.67
C GLU A 700 -29.26 -2.47 12.55
N ALA A 701 -30.18 -2.68 11.59
CA ALA A 701 -29.92 -3.52 10.44
C ALA A 701 -28.72 -3.02 9.61
N ALA A 702 -28.64 -1.71 9.39
CA ALA A 702 -27.54 -1.10 8.64
C ALA A 702 -26.18 -1.26 9.34
N ASN A 703 -26.12 -0.96 10.64
CA ASN A 703 -24.88 -0.99 11.41
C ASN A 703 -24.35 -2.42 11.56
N ILE A 704 -25.23 -3.39 11.89
CA ILE A 704 -24.86 -4.80 12.01
C ILE A 704 -24.35 -5.32 10.66
N THR A 705 -25.10 -5.09 9.58
CA THR A 705 -24.71 -5.53 8.22
C THR A 705 -23.37 -4.93 7.80
N TYR A 706 -23.18 -3.63 7.98
CA TYR A 706 -21.94 -2.95 7.64
C TYR A 706 -20.74 -3.54 8.40
N ASN A 707 -20.85 -3.71 9.72
CA ASN A 707 -19.76 -4.24 10.53
C ASN A 707 -19.47 -5.73 10.23
N LEU A 708 -20.47 -6.55 9.99
CA LEU A 708 -20.29 -7.95 9.60
C LEU A 708 -19.62 -8.07 8.22
N LEU A 709 -20.14 -7.39 7.20
CA LEU A 709 -19.57 -7.42 5.85
C LEU A 709 -18.14 -6.86 5.81
N LYS A 710 -17.84 -5.84 6.62
CA LYS A 710 -16.50 -5.29 6.77
C LYS A 710 -15.49 -6.33 7.25
N MET A 711 -15.87 -7.21 8.15
CA MET A 711 -14.98 -8.25 8.70
C MET A 711 -14.94 -9.52 7.83
N VAL A 712 -16.07 -9.94 7.30
CA VAL A 712 -16.19 -11.18 6.50
C VAL A 712 -15.70 -10.98 5.06
N GLY A 713 -15.91 -9.81 4.50
CA GLY A 713 -15.57 -9.51 3.10
C GLY A 713 -14.08 -9.30 2.79
N GLY A 714 -13.17 -9.53 3.75
CA GLY A 714 -11.75 -9.38 3.59
C GLY A 714 -11.19 -8.13 4.30
N GLU A 715 -10.17 -7.48 3.76
CA GLU A 715 -9.35 -6.43 4.42
C GLU A 715 -10.11 -5.18 4.95
N GLY A 716 -11.44 -5.18 4.94
CA GLY A 716 -12.29 -4.18 5.58
C GLY A 716 -12.09 -2.74 5.10
N VAL A 717 -11.74 -2.56 3.82
CA VAL A 717 -11.48 -1.23 3.26
C VAL A 717 -12.79 -0.45 3.15
N THR A 718 -12.84 0.71 3.81
CA THR A 718 -14.06 1.52 3.88
C THR A 718 -13.77 3.00 3.65
N VAL A 719 -14.75 3.73 3.07
CA VAL A 719 -14.80 5.19 3.03
C VAL A 719 -16.09 5.64 3.73
N GLY A 720 -15.99 6.63 4.57
CA GLY A 720 -17.11 7.12 5.38
C GLY A 720 -16.80 7.14 6.89
N PRO A 721 -17.81 7.44 7.73
CA PRO A 721 -19.21 7.73 7.38
C PRO A 721 -19.37 9.07 6.65
N PHE A 722 -20.21 9.08 5.61
CA PHE A 722 -20.70 10.30 4.99
C PHE A 722 -21.90 10.80 5.78
N LEU A 723 -21.84 12.00 6.34
CA LEU A 723 -23.05 12.64 6.85
C LEU A 723 -23.79 13.25 5.66
N LEU A 724 -25.00 12.80 5.45
CA LEU A 724 -25.90 13.28 4.41
C LEU A 724 -26.94 14.24 4.98
N GLY A 725 -27.36 15.23 4.21
CA GLY A 725 -28.43 16.13 4.57
C GLY A 725 -28.01 17.37 5.37
N ALA A 726 -26.74 17.56 5.70
CA ALA A 726 -26.25 18.78 6.32
C ALA A 726 -26.21 19.96 5.32
N GLU A 727 -26.46 21.19 5.80
CA GLU A 727 -26.40 22.39 4.96
C GLU A 727 -25.00 22.63 4.40
N LYS A 728 -23.97 22.31 5.17
CA LYS A 728 -22.55 22.45 4.81
C LYS A 728 -21.86 21.07 4.77
N PRO A 729 -20.77 20.92 4.02
CA PRO A 729 -20.02 19.67 3.93
C PRO A 729 -19.29 19.37 5.24
N VAL A 730 -19.95 18.61 6.08
CA VAL A 730 -19.40 18.16 7.38
C VAL A 730 -19.56 16.66 7.50
N HIS A 731 -18.51 16.01 8.04
CA HIS A 731 -18.55 14.55 8.22
C HIS A 731 -18.07 14.17 9.62
N ILE A 732 -18.79 13.21 10.22
CA ILE A 732 -18.49 12.67 11.53
C ILE A 732 -17.86 11.31 11.35
N LEU A 733 -16.59 11.19 11.69
CA LEU A 733 -15.86 9.93 11.68
C LEU A 733 -16.10 9.13 12.96
N THR A 734 -15.32 8.10 13.18
CA THR A 734 -15.38 7.27 14.39
C THR A 734 -13.99 7.18 15.03
N PRO A 735 -13.87 6.84 16.34
CA PRO A 735 -12.57 6.67 16.98
C PRO A 735 -11.64 5.64 16.30
N ALA A 736 -12.21 4.71 15.53
CA ALA A 736 -11.46 3.73 14.74
C ALA A 736 -11.02 4.26 13.35
N ALA A 737 -11.16 5.57 13.07
CA ALA A 737 -10.75 6.14 11.80
C ALA A 737 -9.23 6.08 11.64
N THR A 738 -8.78 5.65 10.45
CA THR A 738 -7.37 5.65 10.06
C THR A 738 -7.01 6.98 9.41
N VAL A 739 -5.71 7.30 9.31
CA VAL A 739 -5.23 8.50 8.56
C VAL A 739 -5.80 8.50 7.14
N ARG A 740 -5.76 7.36 6.45
CA ARG A 740 -6.33 7.25 5.08
C ARG A 740 -7.82 7.58 5.03
N ARG A 741 -8.59 7.14 6.03
CA ARG A 741 -10.02 7.47 6.11
C ARG A 741 -10.24 8.96 6.33
N ILE A 742 -9.43 9.60 7.17
CA ILE A 742 -9.46 11.06 7.40
C ILE A 742 -9.16 11.78 6.08
N ILE A 743 -8.10 11.39 5.34
CA ILE A 743 -7.74 11.96 4.04
C ILE A 743 -8.88 11.82 3.03
N ASN A 744 -9.45 10.62 2.91
CA ASN A 744 -10.56 10.37 1.98
C ASN A 744 -11.78 11.25 2.30
N MET A 745 -12.16 11.34 3.57
CA MET A 745 -13.31 12.17 3.97
C MET A 745 -13.03 13.66 3.88
N THR A 746 -11.78 14.08 4.07
CA THR A 746 -11.37 15.47 3.79
C THR A 746 -11.49 15.81 2.32
N ALA A 747 -11.11 14.90 1.42
CA ALA A 747 -11.28 15.08 -0.01
C ALA A 747 -12.77 15.18 -0.39
N VAL A 748 -13.64 14.36 0.22
CA VAL A 748 -15.09 14.43 0.04
C VAL A 748 -15.62 15.79 0.52
N ALA A 749 -15.26 16.23 1.72
CA ALA A 749 -15.68 17.52 2.26
C ALA A 749 -15.21 18.68 1.37
N SER A 750 -13.96 18.67 0.93
CA SER A 750 -13.38 19.69 0.06
C SER A 750 -14.08 19.73 -1.32
N ALA A 751 -14.30 18.57 -1.94
CA ALA A 751 -15.02 18.48 -3.21
C ALA A 751 -16.48 18.98 -3.10
N ASN A 752 -17.14 18.72 -1.96
CA ASN A 752 -18.53 19.14 -1.69
C ASN A 752 -18.66 20.62 -1.30
N ALA A 753 -17.58 21.24 -0.83
CA ALA A 753 -17.55 22.66 -0.42
C ALA A 753 -17.56 23.65 -1.61
N ARG A 754 -17.39 23.16 -2.84
CA ARG A 754 -17.41 24.00 -4.04
C ARG A 754 -18.70 24.78 -4.14
N LYS A 755 -18.60 26.07 -4.38
CA LYS A 755 -19.75 26.87 -4.80
C LYS A 755 -20.34 26.23 -6.06
N LYS A 756 -21.62 25.85 -6.01
CA LYS A 756 -22.35 25.52 -7.25
C LYS A 756 -22.13 26.67 -8.21
N VAL A 757 -21.35 26.45 -9.26
CA VAL A 757 -21.40 27.32 -10.43
C VAL A 757 -22.85 27.19 -10.90
N ASN A 758 -23.59 28.31 -10.82
CA ASN A 758 -24.98 28.39 -11.24
C ASN A 758 -25.09 27.75 -12.62
N ALA A 759 -25.70 26.55 -12.69
CA ALA A 759 -26.24 26.07 -13.94
C ALA A 759 -27.35 27.04 -14.31
N GLN A 760 -27.05 27.95 -15.23
CA GLN A 760 -28.03 28.70 -16.01
C GLN A 760 -28.75 27.77 -16.97
#